data_63130290646d7a5377a29602a7568db7
#
_entry.id   63130290646d7a5377a29602a7568db7
#
_cell.length_a   1.000
_cell.length_b   1.000
_cell.length_c   1.000
_cell.angle_alpha   90.00
_cell.angle_beta   90.00
_cell.angle_gamma   90.00
#
_symmetry.space_group_name_H-M   'P 1'
#
loop_
_entity.id
_entity.type
_entity.pdbx_description
1 polymer ?
#
loop_
_entity_poly.entity_id
_entity_poly.type
_entity_poly.pdbx_seq_one_letter_code
_entity_poly.pdbx_strand_id
1 'polypeptide(L)'
;MIVKMKFLSISGPRTDIDRVSASYLSKYEMQLENAITELKTTDNLMPFMDVNPYKEPLSKAEQYVSMLAQPKGEMDTSLTADEILTMIRNLNHDYLNLKAREDQLKKQKEELLEKLHELEPFQPLELNLKEVYGYQYMKVRFGRVNVEYYQKLEKYLFDDLNAIFLEGIRNENYVYGCYFAAHKEMGKIDSTFKSLHFENIALPDDYEGMPAEICRNLRNQIEEMESEIENVQKQMKDFLSVKAKKIRGARYRLEELSNNFDVRKMAACMENEEQEDYYILCGWMSEKDTQAFIDETKDDDRITIIVEEGREKFFGDPPTKLQNPKFFKPFEMFIRMYGLPSHDEMDPTIFVALTYTFIFGAMFGDVGQGLCLFIGGGLLYKIKKWNLAGIISIAGIFSTFFGFMFGSFFGFEGTIIKPMWLSPMHAMMKLPFVGQLNTVFIVAVAFGMALILLAMVFQIINAKKRGDKENLFFSPNGVAGLVFYGFLVLTIVLYMTGHKTPGNIMMIIFLGIPVIMFLLKEPLGQLVEGKKPKAEGGVGMFLVQGFFELFETMLSFFSNTISFVRIGAFAVSHAAMMEVVLMLGGITDGAGNPNWIIIVFGNIIVCGLEGLVVGIQVLRLEYYEMFSRFYTGSGREFHPYDNHAGKEN
;
A
#
# COMPACT_ATOMS: atom_id res chain seq x y z
N MET A 1 -10.49 -20.46 -5.17
CA MET A 1 -11.32 -21.26 -4.21
C MET A 1 -10.88 -20.92 -2.80
N ILE A 2 -11.82 -20.83 -1.85
CA ILE A 2 -11.51 -20.62 -0.43
C ILE A 2 -10.98 -21.92 0.15
N VAL A 3 -9.83 -21.86 0.80
CA VAL A 3 -9.24 -23.02 1.51
C VAL A 3 -9.98 -23.20 2.83
N LYS A 4 -10.38 -24.43 3.14
CA LYS A 4 -10.99 -24.73 4.44
C LYS A 4 -9.94 -24.62 5.54
N MET A 5 -10.26 -23.88 6.59
CA MET A 5 -9.44 -23.67 7.75
C MET A 5 -9.94 -24.50 8.94
N LYS A 6 -9.01 -24.97 9.76
CA LYS A 6 -9.27 -25.65 11.04
C LYS A 6 -8.60 -24.85 12.15
N PHE A 7 -9.27 -24.76 13.28
CA PHE A 7 -8.71 -24.17 14.48
C PHE A 7 -7.97 -25.24 15.29
N LEU A 8 -6.74 -24.96 15.65
CA LEU A 8 -5.90 -25.86 16.41
C LEU A 8 -5.52 -25.21 17.74
N SER A 9 -5.56 -26.00 18.80
CA SER A 9 -4.98 -25.68 20.10
C SER A 9 -3.84 -26.65 20.36
N ILE A 10 -2.62 -26.16 20.48
CA ILE A 10 -1.40 -26.91 20.71
C ILE A 10 -0.94 -26.65 22.12
N SER A 11 -0.80 -27.70 22.94
CA SER A 11 -0.32 -27.59 24.32
C SER A 11 0.88 -28.48 24.56
N GLY A 12 1.78 -28.03 25.44
CA GLY A 12 2.98 -28.77 25.85
C GLY A 12 3.71 -28.07 27.00
N PRO A 13 4.80 -28.66 27.53
CA PRO A 13 5.59 -28.05 28.59
C PRO A 13 6.16 -26.69 28.15
N ARG A 14 6.12 -25.68 29.03
CA ARG A 14 6.56 -24.30 28.75
C ARG A 14 7.97 -24.21 28.15
N THR A 15 8.88 -25.08 28.59
CA THR A 15 10.27 -25.13 28.11
C THR A 15 10.40 -25.59 26.66
N ASP A 16 9.37 -26.23 26.09
CA ASP A 16 9.42 -26.88 24.79
C ASP A 16 8.85 -26.04 23.65
N ILE A 17 8.31 -24.86 23.94
CA ILE A 17 7.65 -23.99 22.95
C ILE A 17 8.58 -23.58 21.79
N ASP A 18 9.88 -23.35 22.07
CA ASP A 18 10.85 -22.97 21.03
C ASP A 18 11.16 -24.15 20.09
N ARG A 19 11.25 -25.38 20.63
CA ARG A 19 11.43 -26.58 19.83
C ARG A 19 10.25 -26.78 18.89
N VAL A 20 9.04 -26.65 19.42
CA VAL A 20 7.79 -26.81 18.65
C VAL A 20 7.68 -25.74 17.56
N SER A 21 7.99 -24.49 17.91
CA SER A 21 8.02 -23.40 16.94
C SER A 21 9.05 -23.63 15.82
N ALA A 22 10.26 -24.01 16.16
CA ALA A 22 11.35 -24.21 15.20
C ALA A 22 11.22 -25.49 14.37
N SER A 23 10.78 -26.61 15.00
CA SER A 23 10.78 -27.92 14.34
C SER A 23 9.50 -28.21 13.55
N TYR A 24 8.36 -27.70 14.00
CA TYR A 24 7.06 -28.02 13.43
C TYR A 24 6.38 -26.79 12.81
N LEU A 25 6.15 -25.71 13.56
CA LEU A 25 5.40 -24.55 13.06
C LEU A 25 6.11 -23.87 11.89
N SER A 26 7.44 -23.90 11.84
CA SER A 26 8.21 -23.33 10.73
C SER A 26 7.96 -24.01 9.37
N LYS A 27 7.43 -25.23 9.36
CA LYS A 27 7.17 -26.01 8.13
C LYS A 27 5.80 -25.76 7.54
N TYR A 28 4.85 -25.30 8.36
CA TYR A 28 3.43 -25.15 7.99
C TYR A 28 3.00 -23.70 8.08
N GLU A 29 2.06 -23.31 7.22
CA GLU A 29 1.47 -21.99 7.27
C GLU A 29 0.34 -21.97 8.32
N MET A 30 0.63 -21.42 9.50
CA MET A 30 -0.34 -21.26 10.59
C MET A 30 -0.49 -19.78 10.94
N GLN A 31 -1.72 -19.28 11.00
CA GLN A 31 -1.99 -17.97 11.57
C GLN A 31 -2.22 -18.13 13.06
N LEU A 32 -1.32 -17.57 13.86
CA LEU A 32 -1.43 -17.60 15.31
C LEU A 32 -2.46 -16.58 15.80
N GLU A 33 -3.26 -16.98 16.77
CA GLU A 33 -4.20 -16.13 17.48
C GLU A 33 -3.80 -16.02 18.95
N ASN A 34 -4.18 -14.93 19.60
CA ASN A 34 -3.84 -14.76 21.02
C ASN A 34 -4.68 -15.72 21.87
N ALA A 35 -4.02 -16.72 22.44
CA ALA A 35 -4.68 -17.80 23.20
C ALA A 35 -5.49 -17.27 24.38
N ILE A 36 -5.10 -16.18 25.04
CA ILE A 36 -5.83 -15.57 26.15
C ILE A 36 -7.15 -14.95 25.65
N THR A 37 -7.13 -14.35 24.48
CA THR A 37 -8.33 -13.72 23.91
C THR A 37 -9.33 -14.75 23.43
N GLU A 38 -8.83 -15.84 22.86
CA GLU A 38 -9.66 -16.91 22.28
C GLU A 38 -10.22 -17.85 23.35
N LEU A 39 -9.42 -18.17 24.37
CA LEU A 39 -9.80 -19.11 25.45
C LEU A 39 -10.45 -18.43 26.67
N LYS A 40 -11.28 -17.42 26.46
CA LYS A 40 -11.95 -16.62 27.51
C LYS A 40 -12.73 -17.42 28.57
N THR A 41 -13.05 -18.68 28.28
CA THR A 41 -13.83 -19.56 29.16
C THR A 41 -12.96 -20.41 30.11
N THR A 42 -11.65 -20.35 29.98
CA THR A 42 -10.70 -21.12 30.80
C THR A 42 -10.13 -20.22 31.90
N ASP A 43 -10.41 -20.57 33.14
CA ASP A 43 -9.86 -19.88 34.31
C ASP A 43 -8.35 -20.16 34.46
N ASN A 44 -7.59 -19.21 35.01
CA ASN A 44 -6.15 -19.31 35.33
C ASN A 44 -5.18 -19.26 34.13
N LEU A 45 -5.54 -18.65 33.00
CA LEU A 45 -4.61 -18.39 31.91
C LEU A 45 -3.78 -17.12 32.18
N MET A 46 -2.45 -17.22 32.09
CA MET A 46 -1.52 -16.10 32.23
C MET A 46 -0.82 -15.80 30.90
N PRO A 47 -0.54 -14.53 30.59
CA PRO A 47 0.26 -14.18 29.42
C PRO A 47 1.72 -14.60 29.59
N PHE A 48 2.35 -14.95 28.49
CA PHE A 48 3.79 -15.21 28.44
C PHE A 48 4.56 -13.88 28.55
N MET A 49 5.17 -13.60 29.72
CA MET A 49 5.76 -12.28 30.06
C MET A 49 7.26 -12.15 29.71
N ASP A 50 7.83 -13.09 28.96
CA ASP A 50 9.26 -13.08 28.65
C ASP A 50 9.63 -11.97 27.66
N VAL A 51 10.72 -11.25 27.94
CA VAL A 51 11.25 -10.22 27.05
C VAL A 51 12.13 -10.89 25.98
N ASN A 52 11.89 -10.56 24.72
CA ASN A 52 12.66 -11.12 23.60
C ASN A 52 14.13 -10.64 23.62
N PRO A 53 15.11 -11.53 23.91
CA PRO A 53 16.51 -11.16 24.03
C PRO A 53 17.18 -10.88 22.69
N TYR A 54 16.54 -11.28 21.57
CA TYR A 54 17.11 -11.16 20.23
C TYR A 54 16.74 -9.85 19.54
N LYS A 55 15.74 -9.11 20.04
CA LYS A 55 15.19 -7.92 19.39
C LYS A 55 16.18 -6.76 19.30
N GLU A 56 16.92 -6.47 20.41
CA GLU A 56 17.92 -5.42 20.41
C GLU A 56 19.14 -5.76 19.53
N PRO A 57 19.72 -6.97 19.61
CA PRO A 57 20.79 -7.38 18.68
C PRO A 57 20.37 -7.39 17.22
N LEU A 58 19.12 -7.77 16.91
CA LEU A 58 18.56 -7.73 15.56
C LEU A 58 18.53 -6.30 15.02
N SER A 59 17.98 -5.35 15.77
CA SER A 59 17.93 -3.94 15.37
C SER A 59 19.32 -3.38 15.07
N LYS A 60 20.33 -3.74 15.87
CA LYS A 60 21.73 -3.36 15.62
C LYS A 60 22.28 -3.99 14.34
N ALA A 61 21.99 -5.29 14.13
CA ALA A 61 22.42 -5.99 12.92
C ALA A 61 21.79 -5.37 11.65
N GLU A 62 20.52 -5.01 11.69
CA GLU A 62 19.82 -4.31 10.61
C GLU A 62 20.44 -2.95 10.31
N GLN A 63 20.77 -2.19 11.35
CA GLN A 63 21.46 -0.89 11.21
C GLN A 63 22.80 -1.07 10.50
N TYR A 64 23.60 -2.08 10.88
CA TYR A 64 24.88 -2.35 10.23
C TYR A 64 24.71 -2.83 8.79
N VAL A 65 23.72 -3.67 8.48
CA VAL A 65 23.43 -4.10 7.10
C VAL A 65 23.05 -2.90 6.22
N SER A 66 22.29 -1.95 6.74
CA SER A 66 21.91 -0.73 5.99
C SER A 66 23.11 0.19 5.67
N MET A 67 24.18 0.10 6.47
CA MET A 67 25.43 0.87 6.27
C MET A 67 26.40 0.20 5.28
N LEU A 68 26.16 -1.07 4.90
CA LEU A 68 26.99 -1.78 3.93
C LEU A 68 26.76 -1.23 2.51
N ALA A 69 27.84 -1.15 1.73
CA ALA A 69 27.77 -0.74 0.31
C ALA A 69 26.89 -1.69 -0.54
N GLN A 70 26.82 -2.97 -0.14
CA GLN A 70 25.96 -3.98 -0.74
C GLN A 70 25.16 -4.67 0.37
N PRO A 71 23.90 -4.25 0.61
CA PRO A 71 23.05 -4.87 1.62
C PRO A 71 22.69 -6.33 1.29
N LYS A 72 22.57 -6.66 -0.01
CA LYS A 72 22.33 -8.02 -0.53
C LYS A 72 23.64 -8.68 -0.94
N GLY A 73 23.81 -9.97 -0.63
CA GLY A 73 25.01 -10.73 -0.99
C GLY A 73 25.17 -12.03 -0.20
N GLU A 74 26.30 -12.68 -0.32
CA GLU A 74 26.60 -13.93 0.41
C GLU A 74 26.45 -13.78 1.92
N MET A 75 25.85 -14.77 2.57
CA MET A 75 25.58 -14.83 4.01
C MET A 75 26.34 -16.01 4.62
N ASP A 76 26.83 -15.83 5.83
CA ASP A 76 27.41 -16.91 6.64
C ASP A 76 26.43 -17.25 7.76
N THR A 77 25.72 -18.36 7.61
CA THR A 77 24.70 -18.84 8.55
C THR A 77 25.22 -19.94 9.50
N SER A 78 26.51 -20.19 9.52
CA SER A 78 27.13 -21.27 10.31
C SER A 78 27.24 -20.98 11.81
N LEU A 79 27.05 -19.73 12.22
CA LEU A 79 27.21 -19.26 13.59
C LEU A 79 26.05 -19.68 14.50
N THR A 80 26.38 -20.07 15.72
CA THR A 80 25.39 -20.35 16.78
C THR A 80 24.81 -19.08 17.35
N ALA A 81 23.66 -19.16 18.05
CA ALA A 81 22.96 -18.00 18.63
C ALA A 81 23.87 -17.20 19.58
N ASP A 82 24.62 -17.89 20.46
CA ASP A 82 25.50 -17.24 21.43
C ASP A 82 26.71 -16.57 20.77
N GLU A 83 27.27 -17.19 19.74
CA GLU A 83 28.34 -16.57 18.94
C GLU A 83 27.88 -15.32 18.23
N ILE A 84 26.67 -15.31 17.68
CA ILE A 84 26.08 -14.15 17.02
C ILE A 84 25.87 -13.01 18.02
N LEU A 85 25.29 -13.29 19.18
CA LEU A 85 25.06 -12.28 20.22
C LEU A 85 26.39 -11.65 20.68
N THR A 86 27.40 -12.48 20.91
CA THR A 86 28.74 -12.03 21.31
C THR A 86 29.40 -11.22 20.19
N MET A 87 29.30 -11.67 18.94
CA MET A 87 29.84 -10.97 17.78
C MET A 87 29.20 -9.59 17.59
N ILE A 88 27.89 -9.49 17.65
CA ILE A 88 27.16 -8.20 17.51
C ILE A 88 27.51 -7.25 18.64
N ARG A 89 27.64 -7.74 19.89
CA ARG A 89 28.05 -6.94 21.03
C ARG A 89 29.47 -6.37 20.85
N ASN A 90 30.43 -7.19 20.45
CA ASN A 90 31.79 -6.77 20.20
C ASN A 90 31.88 -5.79 19.02
N LEU A 91 31.16 -6.08 17.93
CA LEU A 91 31.09 -5.21 16.76
C LEU A 91 30.50 -3.84 17.12
N ASN A 92 29.46 -3.81 17.94
CA ASN A 92 28.86 -2.57 18.41
C ASN A 92 29.85 -1.77 19.29
N HIS A 93 30.59 -2.41 20.17
CA HIS A 93 31.61 -1.76 21.00
C HIS A 93 32.70 -1.11 20.15
N ASP A 94 33.28 -1.86 19.21
CA ASP A 94 34.33 -1.38 18.33
C ASP A 94 33.85 -0.23 17.42
N TYR A 95 32.63 -0.36 16.88
CA TYR A 95 32.03 0.68 16.05
C TYR A 95 31.76 1.98 16.83
N LEU A 96 31.25 1.89 18.06
CA LEU A 96 31.01 3.04 18.91
C LEU A 96 32.30 3.75 19.30
N ASN A 97 33.40 3.03 19.48
CA ASN A 97 34.73 3.63 19.75
C ASN A 97 35.21 4.45 18.54
N LEU A 98 35.08 3.93 17.33
CA LEU A 98 35.40 4.68 16.10
C LEU A 98 34.48 5.88 15.91
N LYS A 99 33.20 5.73 16.20
CA LYS A 99 32.22 6.81 16.11
C LYS A 99 32.49 7.93 17.11
N ALA A 100 32.82 7.60 18.35
CA ALA A 100 33.19 8.58 19.38
C ALA A 100 34.44 9.37 18.95
N ARG A 101 35.42 8.73 18.29
CA ARG A 101 36.59 9.40 17.75
C ARG A 101 36.22 10.37 16.61
N GLU A 102 35.35 9.94 15.70
CA GLU A 102 34.83 10.80 14.62
C GLU A 102 34.13 12.06 15.20
N ASP A 103 33.26 11.85 16.18
CA ASP A 103 32.50 12.94 16.80
C ASP A 103 33.42 13.90 17.57
N GLN A 104 34.48 13.40 18.23
CA GLN A 104 35.49 14.24 18.86
C GLN A 104 36.26 15.10 17.86
N LEU A 105 36.68 14.49 16.73
CA LEU A 105 37.36 15.22 15.66
C LEU A 105 36.46 16.28 15.03
N LYS A 106 35.19 15.97 14.81
CA LYS A 106 34.21 16.95 14.31
C LYS A 106 34.04 18.14 15.25
N LYS A 107 33.96 17.88 16.53
CA LYS A 107 33.87 18.94 17.53
C LYS A 107 35.10 19.84 17.52
N GLN A 108 36.31 19.25 17.46
CA GLN A 108 37.57 20.02 17.34
C GLN A 108 37.60 20.85 16.06
N LYS A 109 37.14 20.28 14.95
CA LYS A 109 37.03 21.03 13.67
C LYS A 109 36.07 22.21 13.81
N GLU A 110 34.92 22.07 14.44
CA GLU A 110 33.97 23.16 14.67
C GLU A 110 34.58 24.27 15.50
N GLU A 111 35.30 23.94 16.56
CA GLU A 111 36.04 24.93 17.38
C GLU A 111 37.09 25.70 16.58
N LEU A 112 37.81 25.04 15.68
CA LEU A 112 38.77 25.69 14.79
C LEU A 112 38.10 26.58 13.73
N LEU A 113 36.94 26.15 13.20
CA LEU A 113 36.14 26.91 12.28
C LEU A 113 35.56 28.19 12.90
N GLU A 114 35.11 28.14 14.15
CA GLU A 114 34.66 29.33 14.89
C GLU A 114 35.81 30.33 15.04
N LYS A 115 37.00 29.87 15.47
CA LYS A 115 38.20 30.69 15.59
C LYS A 115 38.60 31.33 14.26
N LEU A 116 38.53 30.57 13.19
CA LEU A 116 38.82 31.08 11.84
C LEU A 116 37.81 32.16 11.43
N HIS A 117 36.50 31.88 11.65
CA HIS A 117 35.45 32.84 11.30
C HIS A 117 35.52 34.16 12.06
N GLU A 118 35.95 34.12 13.33
CA GLU A 118 36.19 35.34 14.12
C GLU A 118 37.40 36.16 13.63
N LEU A 119 38.45 35.47 13.18
CA LEU A 119 39.71 36.13 12.77
C LEU A 119 39.74 36.51 11.29
N GLU A 120 39.06 35.78 10.43
CA GLU A 120 39.08 35.97 8.97
C GLU A 120 38.79 37.41 8.52
N PRO A 121 37.85 38.16 9.12
CA PRO A 121 37.59 39.55 8.77
C PRO A 121 38.76 40.48 8.97
N PHE A 122 39.72 40.11 9.82
CA PHE A 122 40.88 40.89 10.16
C PHE A 122 42.15 40.45 9.42
N GLN A 123 42.04 39.46 8.52
CA GLN A 123 43.18 38.93 7.75
C GLN A 123 44.00 39.98 6.98
N PRO A 124 43.41 41.07 6.39
CA PRO A 124 44.19 42.08 5.69
C PRO A 124 45.01 42.99 6.60
N LEU A 125 44.82 42.93 7.92
CA LEU A 125 45.53 43.80 8.85
C LEU A 125 46.95 43.29 9.05
N GLU A 126 47.93 44.11 8.66
CA GLU A 126 49.37 43.85 8.85
C GLU A 126 49.78 44.21 10.29
N LEU A 127 49.22 43.52 11.28
CA LEU A 127 49.46 43.77 12.70
C LEU A 127 49.88 42.49 13.39
N ASN A 128 50.93 42.52 14.20
CA ASN A 128 51.27 41.43 15.08
C ASN A 128 50.38 41.47 16.34
N LEU A 129 49.45 40.55 16.49
CA LEU A 129 48.47 40.56 17.58
C LEU A 129 49.14 40.54 18.95
N LYS A 130 50.22 39.78 19.12
CA LYS A 130 50.98 39.71 20.39
C LYS A 130 51.61 41.05 20.76
N GLU A 131 52.18 41.78 19.80
CA GLU A 131 52.76 43.09 20.03
C GLU A 131 51.68 44.12 20.36
N VAL A 132 50.58 44.10 19.63
CA VAL A 132 49.46 45.04 19.80
C VAL A 132 48.79 44.91 21.17
N TYR A 133 48.61 43.70 21.66
CA TYR A 133 48.09 43.46 23.01
C TYR A 133 49.09 43.82 24.10
N GLY A 134 50.42 43.81 23.81
CA GLY A 134 51.50 44.18 24.71
C GLY A 134 51.70 45.69 24.90
N TYR A 135 51.04 46.57 24.11
CA TYR A 135 51.24 48.02 24.19
C TYR A 135 50.81 48.61 25.56
N GLN A 136 51.68 49.24 26.26
CA GLN A 136 51.43 49.83 27.58
C GLN A 136 50.62 51.13 27.53
N TYR A 137 50.80 51.95 26.49
CA TYR A 137 50.21 53.29 26.39
C TYR A 137 49.03 53.38 25.42
N MET A 138 48.83 52.37 24.58
CA MET A 138 47.74 52.30 23.61
C MET A 138 46.95 51.01 23.84
N LYS A 139 45.67 51.07 23.55
CA LYS A 139 44.80 49.90 23.55
C LYS A 139 44.15 49.73 22.19
N VAL A 140 43.92 48.49 21.79
CA VAL A 140 43.24 48.11 20.56
C VAL A 140 41.89 47.53 20.87
N ARG A 141 40.94 47.76 19.97
CA ARG A 141 39.62 47.06 19.94
C ARG A 141 39.37 46.61 18.52
N PHE A 142 39.03 45.31 18.39
CA PHE A 142 38.60 44.71 17.15
C PHE A 142 37.07 44.67 17.11
N GLY A 143 36.47 44.84 15.93
CA GLY A 143 35.04 44.80 15.80
C GLY A 143 34.57 45.11 14.39
N ARG A 144 33.28 45.38 14.29
CA ARG A 144 32.61 45.71 13.04
C ARG A 144 31.69 46.91 13.20
N VAL A 145 31.48 47.63 12.12
CA VAL A 145 30.55 48.75 12.04
C VAL A 145 29.73 48.61 10.76
N ASN A 146 28.46 48.98 10.79
CA ASN A 146 27.64 49.00 9.60
C ASN A 146 28.16 50.02 8.59
N VAL A 147 28.14 49.69 7.29
CA VAL A 147 28.67 50.54 6.18
C VAL A 147 28.09 51.96 6.21
N GLU A 148 26.81 52.12 6.56
CA GLU A 148 26.15 53.44 6.64
C GLU A 148 26.75 54.32 7.76
N TYR A 149 27.12 53.73 8.89
CA TYR A 149 27.73 54.43 10.01
C TYR A 149 29.24 54.61 9.81
N TYR A 150 29.86 53.76 9.02
CA TYR A 150 31.29 53.87 8.71
C TYR A 150 31.64 55.19 8.01
N GLN A 151 30.80 55.65 7.07
CA GLN A 151 31.00 56.95 6.42
C GLN A 151 30.94 58.14 7.39
N LYS A 152 30.19 58.02 8.47
CA LYS A 152 30.14 59.01 9.54
C LYS A 152 31.37 58.89 10.42
N LEU A 153 31.78 57.68 10.76
CA LEU A 153 32.96 57.38 11.56
C LEU A 153 34.23 57.98 10.90
N GLU A 154 34.38 57.82 9.57
CA GLU A 154 35.50 58.32 8.81
C GLU A 154 35.66 59.88 8.93
N LYS A 155 34.55 60.63 8.92
CA LYS A 155 34.52 62.06 9.16
C LYS A 155 34.93 62.41 10.59
N TYR A 156 34.43 61.72 11.61
CA TYR A 156 34.78 61.95 13.01
C TYR A 156 36.26 61.62 13.30
N LEU A 157 36.81 60.58 12.69
CA LEU A 157 38.21 60.21 12.80
C LEU A 157 39.15 61.29 12.27
N PHE A 158 38.73 62.05 11.23
CA PHE A 158 39.53 63.06 10.61
C PHE A 158 39.52 64.40 11.36
N ASP A 159 38.37 64.73 12.01
CA ASP A 159 38.20 66.09 12.56
C ASP A 159 38.37 66.19 14.10
N ASP A 160 37.95 65.10 14.88
CA ASP A 160 37.74 65.26 16.33
C ASP A 160 38.21 64.09 17.25
N LEU A 161 38.74 63.01 16.70
CA LEU A 161 39.09 61.84 17.49
C LEU A 161 40.59 61.51 17.44
N ASN A 162 41.20 61.40 18.63
CA ASN A 162 42.61 60.93 18.75
C ASN A 162 42.63 59.37 18.70
N ALA A 163 42.09 58.78 17.60
CA ALA A 163 42.04 57.32 17.37
C ALA A 163 42.44 57.02 15.92
N ILE A 164 43.11 55.94 15.71
CA ILE A 164 43.43 55.38 14.41
C ILE A 164 42.56 54.15 14.16
N PHE A 165 41.82 54.17 13.07
CA PHE A 165 41.05 52.99 12.64
C PHE A 165 41.78 52.34 11.44
N LEU A 166 41.98 51.03 11.52
CA LEU A 166 42.51 50.21 10.45
C LEU A 166 41.41 49.34 9.90
N GLU A 167 41.13 49.49 8.62
CA GLU A 167 40.10 48.74 7.92
C GLU A 167 40.60 47.32 7.56
N GLY A 168 39.82 46.31 7.91
CA GLY A 168 40.00 44.93 7.51
C GLY A 168 39.17 44.60 6.27
N ILE A 169 38.37 43.51 6.35
CA ILE A 169 37.47 43.15 5.26
C ILE A 169 36.18 43.97 5.33
N ARG A 170 35.72 44.40 4.14
CA ARG A 170 34.43 45.09 3.98
C ARG A 170 33.45 44.19 3.22
N ASN A 171 32.30 43.99 3.82
CA ASN A 171 31.17 43.29 3.22
C ASN A 171 30.08 44.31 2.82
N GLU A 172 28.99 43.84 2.18
CA GLU A 172 27.85 44.69 1.81
C GLU A 172 27.23 45.44 2.99
N ASN A 173 27.23 44.85 4.18
CA ASN A 173 26.56 45.40 5.38
C ASN A 173 27.52 45.95 6.43
N TYR A 174 28.74 45.40 6.54
CA TYR A 174 29.68 45.71 7.61
C TYR A 174 31.08 45.96 7.11
N VAL A 175 31.76 46.91 7.78
CA VAL A 175 33.20 47.13 7.70
C VAL A 175 33.80 46.56 8.99
N TYR A 176 34.68 45.59 8.85
CA TYR A 176 35.46 45.05 9.96
C TYR A 176 36.75 45.82 10.10
N GLY A 177 37.25 45.97 11.30
CA GLY A 177 38.51 46.67 11.52
C GLY A 177 38.87 46.76 13.01
N CYS A 178 39.96 47.40 13.28
CA CYS A 178 40.36 47.67 14.65
C CYS A 178 40.68 49.15 14.82
N TYR A 179 40.47 49.69 16.01
CA TYR A 179 40.90 51.03 16.36
C TYR A 179 41.88 51.02 17.53
N PHE A 180 42.81 51.97 17.46
CA PHE A 180 43.83 52.24 18.46
C PHE A 180 43.53 53.58 19.14
N ALA A 181 43.61 53.54 20.46
CA ALA A 181 43.44 54.77 21.23
C ALA A 181 44.37 54.79 22.45
N ALA A 182 44.74 55.99 22.90
CA ALA A 182 45.53 56.14 24.10
C ALA A 182 44.77 55.64 25.33
N HIS A 183 45.47 54.95 26.24
CA HIS A 183 44.85 54.30 27.41
C HIS A 183 44.03 55.29 28.26
N LYS A 184 44.45 56.56 28.37
CA LYS A 184 43.74 57.60 29.15
C LYS A 184 42.46 58.09 28.48
N GLU A 185 42.29 57.97 27.18
CA GLU A 185 41.15 58.49 26.42
C GLU A 185 40.21 57.37 25.97
N MET A 186 40.58 56.12 26.20
CA MET A 186 39.85 54.92 25.73
C MET A 186 38.36 54.93 26.09
N GLY A 187 38.00 55.34 27.32
CA GLY A 187 36.59 55.37 27.71
C GLY A 187 35.72 56.36 26.93
N LYS A 188 36.28 57.51 26.54
CA LYS A 188 35.60 58.49 25.68
C LYS A 188 35.46 57.98 24.25
N ILE A 189 36.52 57.39 23.73
CA ILE A 189 36.58 56.85 22.36
C ILE A 189 35.65 55.62 22.23
N ASP A 190 35.67 54.70 23.23
CA ASP A 190 34.74 53.54 23.28
C ASP A 190 33.28 54.00 23.26
N SER A 191 32.93 55.05 23.97
CA SER A 191 31.57 55.60 23.99
C SER A 191 31.17 56.16 22.62
N THR A 192 32.10 56.84 21.92
CA THR A 192 31.85 57.38 20.60
C THR A 192 31.66 56.24 19.55
N PHE A 193 32.51 55.23 19.58
CA PHE A 193 32.38 54.06 18.70
C PHE A 193 31.08 53.28 18.97
N LYS A 194 30.67 53.14 20.25
CA LYS A 194 29.37 52.56 20.61
C LYS A 194 28.19 53.37 20.06
N SER A 195 28.27 54.71 20.10
CA SER A 195 27.21 55.58 19.55
C SER A 195 27.06 55.43 18.02
N LEU A 196 28.10 55.00 17.36
CA LEU A 196 28.16 54.69 15.93
C LEU A 196 27.87 53.19 15.64
N HIS A 197 27.32 52.49 16.61
CA HIS A 197 26.97 51.05 16.51
C HIS A 197 28.17 50.16 16.15
N PHE A 198 29.37 50.51 16.65
CA PHE A 198 30.50 49.61 16.56
C PHE A 198 30.32 48.44 17.52
N GLU A 199 30.26 47.23 16.97
CA GLU A 199 30.17 45.99 17.70
C GLU A 199 31.57 45.43 17.96
N ASN A 200 31.94 45.32 19.24
CA ASN A 200 33.26 44.83 19.64
C ASN A 200 33.32 43.30 19.49
N ILE A 201 34.32 42.77 18.81
CA ILE A 201 34.66 41.35 18.69
C ILE A 201 35.90 41.10 19.54
N ALA A 202 35.74 40.32 20.59
CA ALA A 202 36.84 39.95 21.48
C ALA A 202 37.65 38.83 20.82
N LEU A 203 38.81 39.14 20.34
CA LEU A 203 39.76 38.12 19.90
C LEU A 203 40.53 37.57 21.11
N PRO A 204 40.77 36.27 21.21
CA PRO A 204 41.57 35.64 22.26
C PRO A 204 43.00 36.25 22.31
N ASP A 205 43.49 36.49 23.53
CA ASP A 205 44.83 37.08 23.74
C ASP A 205 45.96 36.08 23.40
N ASP A 206 45.65 34.82 23.14
CA ASP A 206 46.62 33.74 22.88
C ASP A 206 47.13 33.70 21.43
N TYR A 207 46.66 34.62 20.57
CA TYR A 207 47.11 34.65 19.17
C TYR A 207 48.47 35.31 19.04
N GLU A 208 49.45 34.54 18.52
CA GLU A 208 50.80 35.01 18.23
C GLU A 208 51.05 35.15 16.73
N GLY A 209 51.40 36.31 16.24
CA GLY A 209 51.72 36.57 14.84
C GLY A 209 50.71 37.46 14.11
N MET A 210 50.82 37.50 12.78
CA MET A 210 49.90 38.26 11.92
C MET A 210 48.58 37.49 11.69
N PRO A 211 47.42 38.16 11.62
CA PRO A 211 46.14 37.51 11.36
C PRO A 211 46.15 36.61 10.10
N ALA A 212 46.84 37.03 9.04
CA ALA A 212 46.97 36.24 7.82
C ALA A 212 47.71 34.91 8.03
N GLU A 213 48.77 34.90 8.86
CA GLU A 213 49.53 33.70 9.17
C GLU A 213 48.71 32.75 10.08
N ILE A 214 48.01 33.32 11.06
CA ILE A 214 47.15 32.54 11.96
C ILE A 214 46.00 31.93 11.19
N CYS A 215 45.33 32.69 10.33
CA CYS A 215 44.26 32.15 9.46
C CYS A 215 44.78 31.03 8.55
N ARG A 216 45.97 31.15 8.01
CA ARG A 216 46.59 30.09 7.21
C ARG A 216 46.87 28.84 8.02
N ASN A 217 47.39 29.00 9.22
CA ASN A 217 47.65 27.86 10.12
C ASN A 217 46.36 27.19 10.55
N LEU A 218 45.30 27.95 10.88
CA LEU A 218 44.00 27.39 11.20
C LEU A 218 43.39 26.64 10.03
N ARG A 219 43.49 27.14 8.80
CA ARG A 219 43.03 26.45 7.60
C ARG A 219 43.79 25.13 7.38
N ASN A 220 45.10 25.12 7.57
CA ASN A 220 45.88 23.88 7.47
C ASN A 220 45.47 22.86 8.54
N GLN A 221 45.22 23.30 9.78
CA GLN A 221 44.75 22.42 10.84
C GLN A 221 43.36 21.87 10.55
N ILE A 222 42.46 22.67 9.98
CA ILE A 222 41.14 22.23 9.56
C ILE A 222 41.23 21.16 8.46
N GLU A 223 42.14 21.38 7.47
CA GLU A 223 42.36 20.43 6.38
C GLU A 223 42.95 19.08 6.89
N GLU A 224 43.87 19.15 7.88
CA GLU A 224 44.37 17.97 8.58
C GLU A 224 43.25 17.21 9.31
N MET A 225 42.38 17.94 10.05
CA MET A 225 41.23 17.35 10.73
C MET A 225 40.24 16.72 9.75
N GLU A 226 39.98 17.35 8.62
CA GLU A 226 39.15 16.80 7.55
C GLU A 226 39.71 15.48 7.02
N SER A 227 41.01 15.45 6.75
CA SER A 227 41.69 14.24 6.30
C SER A 227 41.64 13.11 7.37
N GLU A 228 41.79 13.46 8.65
CA GLU A 228 41.64 12.47 9.73
C GLU A 228 40.20 11.95 9.86
N ILE A 229 39.19 12.83 9.75
CA ILE A 229 37.78 12.44 9.77
C ILE A 229 37.48 11.49 8.60
N GLU A 230 37.94 11.81 7.40
CA GLU A 230 37.78 10.95 6.21
C GLU A 230 38.44 9.59 6.40
N ASN A 231 39.63 9.58 7.00
CA ASN A 231 40.34 8.33 7.32
C ASN A 231 39.58 7.47 8.33
N VAL A 232 39.04 8.06 9.40
CA VAL A 232 38.21 7.34 10.38
C VAL A 232 36.93 6.81 9.74
N GLN A 233 36.26 7.59 8.89
CA GLN A 233 35.09 7.14 8.13
C GLN A 233 35.40 5.98 7.20
N LYS A 234 36.57 6.01 6.55
CA LYS A 234 37.05 4.91 5.72
C LYS A 234 37.31 3.67 6.56
N GLN A 235 37.98 3.80 7.72
CA GLN A 235 38.19 2.71 8.65
C GLN A 235 36.87 2.07 9.11
N MET A 236 35.85 2.88 9.40
CA MET A 236 34.50 2.39 9.76
C MET A 236 33.87 1.57 8.63
N LYS A 237 33.94 2.06 7.40
CA LYS A 237 33.43 1.35 6.21
C LYS A 237 34.18 0.04 5.96
N ASP A 238 35.51 0.06 6.03
CA ASP A 238 36.36 -1.11 5.83
C ASP A 238 36.11 -2.16 6.92
N PHE A 239 36.00 -1.72 8.19
CA PHE A 239 35.68 -2.60 9.32
C PHE A 239 34.36 -3.34 9.14
N LEU A 240 33.30 -2.66 8.66
CA LEU A 240 32.01 -3.29 8.36
C LEU A 240 32.09 -4.19 7.12
N SER A 241 32.82 -3.78 6.09
CA SER A 241 32.93 -4.52 4.83
C SER A 241 33.60 -5.89 5.00
N VAL A 242 34.69 -5.97 5.80
CA VAL A 242 35.38 -7.22 6.12
C VAL A 242 34.47 -8.22 6.82
N LYS A 243 33.56 -7.73 7.67
CA LYS A 243 32.62 -8.59 8.42
C LYS A 243 31.25 -8.71 7.73
N ALA A 244 31.06 -8.18 6.52
CA ALA A 244 29.76 -8.07 5.85
C ALA A 244 29.01 -9.41 5.70
N LYS A 245 29.72 -10.50 5.34
CA LYS A 245 29.12 -11.84 5.21
C LYS A 245 28.56 -12.33 6.56
N LYS A 246 29.32 -12.12 7.64
CA LYS A 246 28.90 -12.51 9.01
C LYS A 246 27.76 -11.65 9.53
N ILE A 247 27.79 -10.33 9.26
CA ILE A 247 26.74 -9.41 9.67
C ILE A 247 25.40 -9.74 8.98
N ARG A 248 25.42 -10.04 7.68
CA ARG A 248 24.23 -10.47 6.95
C ARG A 248 23.69 -11.83 7.47
N GLY A 249 24.57 -12.79 7.71
CA GLY A 249 24.20 -14.08 8.30
C GLY A 249 23.63 -13.93 9.71
N ALA A 250 24.24 -13.07 10.54
CA ALA A 250 23.75 -12.76 11.88
C ALA A 250 22.39 -12.09 11.86
N ARG A 251 22.14 -11.09 10.98
CA ARG A 251 20.81 -10.49 10.80
C ARG A 251 19.77 -11.55 10.49
N TYR A 252 20.04 -12.38 9.48
CA TYR A 252 19.12 -13.44 9.06
C TYR A 252 18.78 -14.40 10.22
N ARG A 253 19.82 -14.88 10.93
CA ARG A 253 19.61 -15.82 12.03
C ARG A 253 18.96 -15.19 13.26
N LEU A 254 19.27 -13.92 13.56
CA LEU A 254 18.62 -13.18 14.65
C LEU A 254 17.14 -12.88 14.33
N GLU A 255 16.81 -12.61 13.06
CA GLU A 255 15.45 -12.44 12.61
C GLU A 255 14.63 -13.71 12.81
N GLU A 256 15.19 -14.87 12.42
CA GLU A 256 14.59 -16.17 12.65
C GLU A 256 14.39 -16.47 14.16
N LEU A 257 15.42 -16.25 14.98
CA LEU A 257 15.35 -16.47 16.43
C LEU A 257 14.38 -15.50 17.13
N SER A 258 14.34 -14.25 16.69
CA SER A 258 13.43 -13.24 17.23
C SER A 258 11.97 -13.57 16.89
N ASN A 259 11.72 -14.00 15.66
CA ASN A 259 10.40 -14.41 15.22
C ASN A 259 9.93 -15.65 16.00
N ASN A 260 10.80 -16.65 16.13
CA ASN A 260 10.49 -17.85 16.93
C ASN A 260 10.16 -17.51 18.38
N PHE A 261 10.89 -16.57 18.96
CA PHE A 261 10.61 -16.12 20.33
C PHE A 261 9.29 -15.35 20.44
N ASP A 262 8.93 -14.57 19.43
CA ASP A 262 7.70 -13.78 19.43
C ASP A 262 6.41 -14.65 19.35
N VAL A 263 6.52 -15.94 18.96
CA VAL A 263 5.43 -16.92 19.08
C VAL A 263 4.93 -17.01 20.52
N ARG A 264 5.80 -16.89 21.50
CA ARG A 264 5.45 -16.94 22.93
C ARG A 264 4.44 -15.87 23.33
N LYS A 265 4.44 -14.71 22.66
CA LYS A 265 3.49 -13.61 22.96
C LYS A 265 2.05 -13.96 22.59
N MET A 266 1.86 -14.92 21.68
CA MET A 266 0.54 -15.42 21.27
C MET A 266 0.10 -16.60 22.16
N ALA A 267 1.02 -17.20 22.92
CA ALA A 267 0.73 -18.32 23.81
C ALA A 267 0.17 -17.84 25.15
N ALA A 268 -0.69 -18.64 25.75
CA ALA A 268 -1.07 -18.56 27.14
C ALA A 268 -0.28 -19.60 27.95
N CYS A 269 -0.01 -19.28 29.22
CA CYS A 269 0.54 -20.22 30.17
C CYS A 269 -0.55 -20.65 31.16
N MET A 270 -0.58 -21.92 31.50
CA MET A 270 -1.44 -22.48 32.55
C MET A 270 -0.55 -23.18 33.57
N GLU A 271 -0.69 -22.81 34.84
CA GLU A 271 -0.05 -23.48 35.96
C GLU A 271 -0.95 -24.65 36.39
N ASN A 272 -0.43 -25.88 36.38
CA ASN A 272 -1.17 -27.05 36.82
C ASN A 272 -0.95 -27.27 38.33
N GLU A 273 -1.87 -28.01 38.99
CA GLU A 273 -1.78 -28.36 40.43
C GLU A 273 -0.47 -29.11 40.78
N GLU A 274 0.20 -29.71 39.80
CA GLU A 274 1.50 -30.41 39.93
C GLU A 274 2.73 -29.49 39.76
N GLN A 275 2.57 -28.16 39.66
CA GLN A 275 3.64 -27.14 39.45
C GLN A 275 4.40 -27.27 38.12
N GLU A 276 3.83 -27.94 37.11
CA GLU A 276 4.36 -27.90 35.76
C GLU A 276 3.64 -26.83 34.93
N ASP A 277 4.41 -25.86 34.39
CA ASP A 277 3.90 -24.83 33.50
C ASP A 277 3.70 -25.40 32.11
N TYR A 278 2.47 -25.32 31.62
CA TYR A 278 2.13 -25.67 30.23
C TYR A 278 1.87 -24.41 29.43
N TYR A 279 2.28 -24.42 28.14
CA TYR A 279 1.85 -23.42 27.19
C TYR A 279 0.64 -23.92 26.38
N ILE A 280 -0.19 -23.00 25.96
CA ILE A 280 -1.28 -23.22 25.01
C ILE A 280 -1.10 -22.22 23.89
N LEU A 281 -0.97 -22.73 22.65
CA LEU A 281 -0.84 -21.94 21.44
C LEU A 281 -2.04 -22.23 20.54
N CYS A 282 -2.74 -21.19 20.11
CA CYS A 282 -3.93 -21.30 19.28
C CYS A 282 -3.71 -20.69 17.90
N GLY A 283 -4.36 -21.25 16.88
CA GLY A 283 -4.32 -20.64 15.56
C GLY A 283 -5.07 -21.41 14.49
N TRP A 284 -5.09 -20.79 13.31
CA TRP A 284 -5.77 -21.33 12.13
C TRP A 284 -4.77 -21.93 11.15
N MET A 285 -5.09 -23.11 10.65
CA MET A 285 -4.29 -23.82 9.64
C MET A 285 -5.20 -24.40 8.57
N SER A 286 -4.67 -24.61 7.34
CA SER A 286 -5.45 -25.28 6.30
C SER A 286 -5.76 -26.74 6.67
N GLU A 287 -6.92 -27.26 6.29
CA GLU A 287 -7.33 -28.64 6.57
C GLU A 287 -6.25 -29.65 6.11
N LYS A 288 -5.62 -29.40 4.97
CA LYS A 288 -4.56 -30.24 4.42
C LYS A 288 -3.28 -30.21 5.28
N ASP A 289 -2.86 -29.01 5.68
CA ASP A 289 -1.66 -28.83 6.49
C ASP A 289 -1.89 -29.34 7.92
N THR A 290 -3.12 -29.17 8.45
CA THR A 290 -3.54 -29.74 9.74
C THR A 290 -3.35 -31.25 9.78
N GLN A 291 -3.80 -31.97 8.74
CA GLN A 291 -3.66 -33.42 8.70
C GLN A 291 -2.19 -33.84 8.64
N ALA A 292 -1.38 -33.15 7.82
CA ALA A 292 0.07 -33.41 7.72
C ALA A 292 0.78 -33.13 9.05
N PHE A 293 0.41 -32.03 9.73
CA PHE A 293 0.94 -31.64 11.03
C PHE A 293 0.64 -32.69 12.11
N ILE A 294 -0.62 -33.17 12.17
CA ILE A 294 -1.01 -34.23 13.11
C ILE A 294 -0.24 -35.53 12.84
N ASP A 295 -0.08 -35.89 11.57
CA ASP A 295 0.63 -37.11 11.19
C ASP A 295 2.13 -37.04 11.55
N GLU A 296 2.77 -35.86 11.45
CA GLU A 296 4.17 -35.64 11.82
C GLU A 296 4.40 -35.61 13.35
N THR A 297 3.39 -35.18 14.11
CA THR A 297 3.50 -35.02 15.57
C THR A 297 3.00 -36.23 16.37
N LYS A 298 2.50 -37.28 15.71
CA LYS A 298 1.94 -38.49 16.39
C LYS A 298 2.92 -39.17 17.33
N ASP A 299 4.23 -39.14 17.01
CA ASP A 299 5.27 -39.82 17.78
C ASP A 299 5.87 -38.94 18.90
N ASP A 300 5.35 -37.72 19.08
CA ASP A 300 5.84 -36.78 20.09
C ASP A 300 4.88 -36.67 21.28
N ASP A 301 5.13 -37.47 22.31
CA ASP A 301 4.30 -37.56 23.53
C ASP A 301 4.26 -36.25 24.36
N ARG A 302 5.09 -35.26 24.02
CA ARG A 302 5.15 -33.96 24.73
C ARG A 302 4.17 -32.93 24.19
N ILE A 303 3.58 -33.19 23.03
CA ILE A 303 2.68 -32.25 22.38
C ILE A 303 1.27 -32.82 22.35
N THR A 304 0.31 -32.08 22.84
CA THR A 304 -1.10 -32.42 22.71
C THR A 304 -1.76 -31.45 21.74
N ILE A 305 -2.40 -32.00 20.70
CA ILE A 305 -3.08 -31.21 19.67
C ILE A 305 -4.57 -31.47 19.75
N ILE A 306 -5.34 -30.42 19.91
CA ILE A 306 -6.79 -30.46 19.87
C ILE A 306 -7.23 -29.71 18.62
N VAL A 307 -7.92 -30.44 17.72
CA VAL A 307 -8.54 -29.84 16.53
C VAL A 307 -10.00 -29.61 16.85
N GLU A 308 -10.43 -28.37 16.83
CA GLU A 308 -11.81 -28.03 17.10
C GLU A 308 -12.63 -28.05 15.82
N GLU A 309 -13.64 -28.95 15.80
CA GLU A 309 -14.62 -29.07 14.72
C GLU A 309 -15.91 -28.37 15.11
N GLY A 310 -16.39 -27.44 14.31
CA GLY A 310 -17.77 -26.96 14.37
C GLY A 310 -18.10 -25.90 15.44
N ARG A 311 -17.12 -25.24 16.06
CA ARG A 311 -17.35 -24.15 17.04
C ARG A 311 -16.96 -22.76 16.51
N GLU A 312 -17.32 -22.45 15.28
CA GLU A 312 -17.09 -21.13 14.64
C GLU A 312 -17.60 -19.94 15.48
N LYS A 313 -18.53 -20.16 16.40
CA LYS A 313 -19.10 -19.12 17.27
C LYS A 313 -18.25 -18.76 18.48
N PHE A 314 -17.26 -19.57 18.85
CA PHE A 314 -16.44 -19.33 20.05
C PHE A 314 -15.10 -18.66 19.75
N PHE A 315 -14.52 -18.90 18.58
CA PHE A 315 -13.15 -18.49 18.22
C PHE A 315 -13.07 -17.41 17.12
N GLY A 316 -14.16 -16.72 16.85
CA GLY A 316 -14.25 -15.74 15.78
C GLY A 316 -14.37 -16.37 14.38
N ASP A 317 -14.51 -15.51 13.37
CA ASP A 317 -14.60 -15.96 11.98
C ASP A 317 -13.25 -16.45 11.46
N PRO A 318 -13.20 -17.65 10.81
CA PRO A 318 -11.96 -18.19 10.26
C PRO A 318 -11.38 -17.26 9.19
N PRO A 319 -10.04 -17.11 9.14
CA PRO A 319 -9.40 -16.31 8.13
C PRO A 319 -9.53 -16.94 6.74
N THR A 320 -9.59 -16.11 5.72
CA THR A 320 -9.78 -16.54 4.34
C THR A 320 -8.46 -16.59 3.59
N LYS A 321 -8.10 -17.77 3.08
CA LYS A 321 -6.99 -17.98 2.16
C LYS A 321 -7.55 -18.32 0.78
N LEU A 322 -7.24 -17.49 -0.22
CA LEU A 322 -7.61 -17.75 -1.61
C LEU A 322 -6.54 -18.62 -2.29
N GLN A 323 -6.98 -19.68 -2.95
CA GLN A 323 -6.12 -20.52 -3.78
C GLN A 323 -6.77 -20.71 -5.15
N ASN A 324 -6.34 -19.90 -6.11
CA ASN A 324 -6.85 -19.92 -7.47
C ASN A 324 -5.79 -20.39 -8.47
N PRO A 325 -6.20 -21.00 -9.63
CA PRO A 325 -5.30 -21.35 -10.71
C PRO A 325 -4.48 -20.14 -11.18
N LYS A 326 -3.25 -20.38 -11.63
CA LYS A 326 -2.28 -19.32 -12.03
C LYS A 326 -2.86 -18.30 -13.02
N PHE A 327 -3.77 -18.73 -13.91
CA PHE A 327 -4.41 -17.86 -14.89
C PHE A 327 -5.37 -16.85 -14.26
N PHE A 328 -6.11 -17.24 -13.22
CA PHE A 328 -7.08 -16.39 -12.53
C PHE A 328 -6.49 -15.65 -11.32
N LYS A 329 -5.28 -16.04 -10.88
CA LYS A 329 -4.62 -15.43 -9.71
C LYS A 329 -4.49 -13.90 -9.78
N PRO A 330 -4.18 -13.24 -10.92
CA PRO A 330 -4.13 -11.78 -10.99
C PRO A 330 -5.43 -11.09 -10.58
N PHE A 331 -6.60 -11.73 -10.81
CA PHE A 331 -7.92 -11.17 -10.48
C PHE A 331 -8.25 -11.20 -8.99
N GLU A 332 -7.50 -11.95 -8.18
CA GLU A 332 -7.60 -11.87 -6.71
C GLU A 332 -7.34 -10.44 -6.20
N MET A 333 -6.60 -9.62 -6.97
CA MET A 333 -6.40 -8.20 -6.66
C MET A 333 -7.74 -7.44 -6.58
N PHE A 334 -8.68 -7.68 -7.47
CA PHE A 334 -10.00 -7.03 -7.45
C PHE A 334 -10.83 -7.48 -6.24
N ILE A 335 -10.74 -8.77 -5.88
CA ILE A 335 -11.42 -9.27 -4.69
C ILE A 335 -10.84 -8.64 -3.42
N ARG A 336 -9.50 -8.55 -3.32
CA ARG A 336 -8.83 -7.89 -2.20
C ARG A 336 -9.14 -6.40 -2.08
N MET A 337 -9.35 -5.71 -3.21
CA MET A 337 -9.72 -4.28 -3.23
C MET A 337 -11.14 -4.02 -2.71
N TYR A 338 -12.07 -4.93 -2.96
CA TYR A 338 -13.44 -4.81 -2.45
C TYR A 338 -13.55 -5.31 -1.00
N GLY A 339 -12.90 -6.43 -0.68
CA GLY A 339 -12.90 -7.14 0.59
C GLY A 339 -12.85 -8.64 0.33
N LEU A 340 -12.18 -9.40 1.19
CA LEU A 340 -12.09 -10.85 1.05
C LEU A 340 -13.45 -11.52 1.35
N PRO A 341 -13.78 -12.64 0.68
CA PRO A 341 -14.99 -13.37 0.97
C PRO A 341 -14.94 -13.94 2.39
N SER A 342 -16.09 -13.95 3.06
CA SER A 342 -16.26 -14.69 4.30
C SER A 342 -16.09 -16.20 4.05
N HIS A 343 -15.73 -16.96 5.07
CA HIS A 343 -15.57 -18.41 5.00
C HIS A 343 -16.81 -19.12 4.41
N ASP A 344 -17.99 -18.60 4.68
CA ASP A 344 -19.28 -19.17 4.22
C ASP A 344 -19.70 -18.68 2.83
N GLU A 345 -18.94 -17.77 2.23
CA GLU A 345 -19.21 -17.26 0.89
C GLU A 345 -18.56 -18.11 -0.20
N MET A 346 -19.01 -17.92 -1.42
CA MET A 346 -18.37 -18.46 -2.60
C MET A 346 -17.26 -17.52 -3.05
N ASP A 347 -16.14 -18.08 -3.49
CA ASP A 347 -15.06 -17.29 -4.09
C ASP A 347 -15.48 -16.76 -5.48
N PRO A 348 -15.67 -15.45 -5.66
CA PRO A 348 -16.10 -14.88 -6.92
C PRO A 348 -14.97 -14.68 -7.94
N THR A 349 -13.71 -15.02 -7.63
CA THR A 349 -12.54 -14.69 -8.46
C THR A 349 -12.67 -15.18 -9.90
N ILE A 350 -13.11 -16.41 -10.11
CA ILE A 350 -13.25 -16.97 -11.47
C ILE A 350 -14.39 -16.28 -12.22
N PHE A 351 -15.49 -16.01 -11.52
CA PHE A 351 -16.64 -15.31 -12.09
C PHE A 351 -16.25 -13.89 -12.53
N VAL A 352 -15.61 -13.14 -11.66
CA VAL A 352 -15.10 -11.79 -11.96
C VAL A 352 -14.09 -11.80 -13.11
N ALA A 353 -13.19 -12.78 -13.13
CA ALA A 353 -12.23 -12.88 -14.22
C ALA A 353 -12.90 -13.04 -15.59
N LEU A 354 -13.95 -13.86 -15.66
CA LEU A 354 -14.69 -14.09 -16.89
C LEU A 354 -15.56 -12.89 -17.28
N THR A 355 -16.33 -12.36 -16.33
CA THR A 355 -17.26 -11.25 -16.60
C THR A 355 -16.51 -9.95 -16.89
N TYR A 356 -15.47 -9.64 -16.11
CA TYR A 356 -14.63 -8.47 -16.33
C TYR A 356 -13.99 -8.48 -17.72
N THR A 357 -13.34 -9.58 -18.09
CA THR A 357 -12.65 -9.67 -19.38
C THR A 357 -13.61 -9.67 -20.55
N PHE A 358 -14.77 -10.30 -20.40
CA PHE A 358 -15.83 -10.31 -21.40
C PHE A 358 -16.42 -8.91 -21.59
N ILE A 359 -16.80 -8.22 -20.52
CA ILE A 359 -17.36 -6.87 -20.58
C ILE A 359 -16.34 -5.88 -21.11
N PHE A 360 -15.07 -5.96 -20.66
CA PHE A 360 -13.99 -5.13 -21.16
C PHE A 360 -13.82 -5.31 -22.68
N GLY A 361 -13.78 -6.56 -23.14
CA GLY A 361 -13.69 -6.84 -24.56
C GLY A 361 -14.87 -6.33 -25.37
N ALA A 362 -16.09 -6.41 -24.83
CA ALA A 362 -17.30 -5.89 -25.48
C ALA A 362 -17.32 -4.36 -25.54
N MET A 363 -16.81 -3.67 -24.53
CA MET A 363 -16.69 -2.19 -24.51
C MET A 363 -15.54 -1.68 -25.36
N PHE A 364 -14.42 -2.42 -25.39
CA PHE A 364 -13.17 -2.05 -26.06
C PHE A 364 -12.80 -3.08 -27.12
N GLY A 365 -13.67 -3.24 -28.13
CA GLY A 365 -13.57 -4.28 -29.15
C GLY A 365 -12.76 -3.83 -30.37
N ASP A 366 -11.43 -3.93 -30.32
CA ASP A 366 -10.53 -3.69 -31.47
C ASP A 366 -9.42 -4.74 -31.51
N VAL A 367 -9.22 -5.38 -32.68
CA VAL A 367 -8.24 -6.45 -32.86
C VAL A 367 -6.81 -5.96 -32.66
N GLY A 368 -6.45 -4.82 -33.25
CA GLY A 368 -5.09 -4.29 -33.20
C GLY A 368 -4.70 -3.81 -31.83
N GLN A 369 -5.56 -3.01 -31.21
CA GLN A 369 -5.33 -2.50 -29.85
C GLN A 369 -5.39 -3.63 -28.81
N GLY A 370 -6.32 -4.59 -28.96
CA GLY A 370 -6.43 -5.77 -28.11
C GLY A 370 -5.17 -6.64 -28.15
N LEU A 371 -4.59 -6.85 -29.34
CA LEU A 371 -3.30 -7.54 -29.48
C LEU A 371 -2.15 -6.79 -28.79
N CYS A 372 -2.10 -5.47 -28.92
CA CYS A 372 -1.11 -4.64 -28.21
C CYS A 372 -1.24 -4.77 -26.67
N LEU A 373 -2.46 -4.77 -26.14
CA LEU A 373 -2.73 -4.97 -24.71
C LEU A 373 -2.34 -6.38 -24.26
N PHE A 374 -2.64 -7.41 -25.07
CA PHE A 374 -2.30 -8.79 -24.77
C PHE A 374 -0.77 -8.98 -24.69
N ILE A 375 -0.04 -8.56 -25.73
CA ILE A 375 1.42 -8.74 -25.80
C ILE A 375 2.12 -7.85 -24.77
N GLY A 376 1.77 -6.55 -24.71
CA GLY A 376 2.35 -5.59 -23.80
C GLY A 376 2.10 -5.93 -22.32
N GLY A 377 0.85 -6.26 -21.97
CA GLY A 377 0.46 -6.71 -20.63
C GLY A 377 1.15 -8.01 -20.23
N GLY A 378 1.20 -9.00 -21.15
CA GLY A 378 1.85 -10.29 -20.89
C GLY A 378 3.36 -10.16 -20.67
N LEU A 379 4.03 -9.33 -21.46
CA LEU A 379 5.45 -9.05 -21.31
C LEU A 379 5.74 -8.37 -19.95
N LEU A 380 4.96 -7.35 -19.60
CA LEU A 380 5.09 -6.61 -18.35
C LEU A 380 4.82 -7.51 -17.13
N TYR A 381 3.83 -8.39 -17.22
CA TYR A 381 3.54 -9.38 -16.19
C TYR A 381 4.69 -10.36 -16.00
N LYS A 382 5.31 -10.82 -17.08
CA LYS A 382 6.46 -11.74 -17.03
C LYS A 382 7.70 -11.09 -16.39
N ILE A 383 7.98 -9.81 -16.72
CA ILE A 383 9.17 -9.08 -16.23
C ILE A 383 8.97 -8.59 -14.79
N LYS A 384 7.86 -7.92 -14.50
CA LYS A 384 7.63 -7.24 -13.21
C LYS A 384 6.67 -7.95 -12.28
N LYS A 385 6.00 -9.03 -12.72
CA LYS A 385 4.98 -9.79 -11.97
C LYS A 385 3.83 -8.92 -11.43
N TRP A 386 3.50 -7.81 -12.09
CA TRP A 386 2.39 -6.94 -11.70
C TRP A 386 1.06 -7.58 -12.05
N ASN A 387 0.20 -7.81 -11.05
CA ASN A 387 -1.11 -8.43 -11.25
C ASN A 387 -1.99 -7.66 -12.24
N LEU A 388 -1.97 -6.31 -12.19
CA LEU A 388 -2.73 -5.47 -13.14
C LEU A 388 -2.31 -5.73 -14.60
N ALA A 389 -1.02 -5.92 -14.86
CA ALA A 389 -0.54 -6.23 -16.21
C ALA A 389 -1.04 -7.60 -16.70
N GLY A 390 -1.16 -8.57 -15.78
CA GLY A 390 -1.77 -9.87 -16.08
C GLY A 390 -3.25 -9.76 -16.45
N ILE A 391 -4.01 -8.94 -15.72
CA ILE A 391 -5.43 -8.66 -16.02
C ILE A 391 -5.58 -8.01 -17.39
N ILE A 392 -4.79 -6.96 -17.69
CA ILE A 392 -4.80 -6.26 -19.00
C ILE A 392 -4.47 -7.24 -20.14
N SER A 393 -3.53 -8.14 -19.93
CA SER A 393 -3.19 -9.15 -20.94
C SER A 393 -4.37 -10.06 -21.26
N ILE A 394 -5.07 -10.57 -20.25
CA ILE A 394 -6.22 -11.44 -20.46
C ILE A 394 -7.40 -10.66 -21.06
N ALA A 395 -7.64 -9.44 -20.62
CA ALA A 395 -8.65 -8.54 -21.19
C ALA A 395 -8.36 -8.24 -22.68
N GLY A 396 -7.09 -8.09 -23.05
CA GLY A 396 -6.65 -7.92 -24.45
C GLY A 396 -7.03 -9.10 -25.36
N ILE A 397 -7.07 -10.33 -24.84
CA ILE A 397 -7.55 -11.50 -25.60
C ILE A 397 -9.03 -11.33 -25.98
N PHE A 398 -9.87 -10.97 -24.99
CA PHE A 398 -11.30 -10.75 -25.24
C PHE A 398 -11.56 -9.51 -26.11
N SER A 399 -10.77 -8.45 -25.95
CA SER A 399 -10.81 -7.28 -26.83
C SER A 399 -10.51 -7.65 -28.27
N THR A 400 -9.52 -8.48 -28.51
CA THR A 400 -9.20 -9.03 -29.84
C THR A 400 -10.37 -9.86 -30.38
N PHE A 401 -10.96 -10.72 -29.56
CA PHE A 401 -12.11 -11.55 -29.93
C PHE A 401 -13.32 -10.69 -30.37
N PHE A 402 -13.70 -9.72 -29.55
CA PHE A 402 -14.79 -8.80 -29.88
C PHE A 402 -14.45 -7.87 -31.05
N GLY A 403 -13.17 -7.51 -31.22
CA GLY A 403 -12.69 -6.80 -32.40
C GLY A 403 -12.96 -7.53 -33.71
N PHE A 404 -12.79 -8.86 -33.74
CA PHE A 404 -13.20 -9.68 -34.87
C PHE A 404 -14.73 -9.71 -35.06
N MET A 405 -15.49 -9.78 -33.95
CA MET A 405 -16.95 -9.75 -33.99
C MET A 405 -17.49 -8.44 -34.57
N PHE A 406 -16.91 -7.31 -34.21
CA PHE A 406 -17.29 -5.97 -34.66
C PHE A 406 -16.64 -5.54 -35.95
N GLY A 407 -15.55 -6.24 -36.39
CA GLY A 407 -14.81 -5.95 -37.62
C GLY A 407 -13.94 -4.68 -37.51
N SER A 408 -13.43 -4.35 -36.30
CA SER A 408 -12.53 -3.22 -36.05
C SER A 408 -11.07 -3.68 -35.98
N PHE A 409 -10.18 -3.00 -36.71
CA PHE A 409 -8.73 -3.22 -36.67
C PHE A 409 -8.01 -1.86 -36.65
N PHE A 410 -7.49 -1.43 -35.51
CA PHE A 410 -6.93 -0.09 -35.28
C PHE A 410 -7.88 1.03 -35.73
N GLY A 411 -9.19 0.85 -35.50
CA GLY A 411 -10.23 1.78 -35.88
C GLY A 411 -10.73 1.68 -37.31
N PHE A 412 -10.14 0.86 -38.16
CA PHE A 412 -10.67 0.60 -39.48
C PHE A 412 -11.87 -0.36 -39.39
N GLU A 413 -13.08 0.18 -39.39
CA GLU A 413 -14.30 -0.63 -39.38
C GLU A 413 -14.67 -1.13 -40.80
N GLY A 414 -14.86 -2.44 -40.95
CA GLY A 414 -15.38 -3.07 -42.14
C GLY A 414 -14.48 -3.02 -43.39
N THR A 415 -13.36 -2.28 -43.35
CA THR A 415 -12.44 -2.14 -44.50
C THR A 415 -11.43 -3.28 -44.59
N ILE A 416 -10.84 -3.68 -43.44
CA ILE A 416 -9.84 -4.76 -43.39
C ILE A 416 -10.52 -6.07 -42.98
N ILE A 417 -11.38 -6.03 -41.97
CA ILE A 417 -12.11 -7.20 -41.45
C ILE A 417 -13.61 -6.90 -41.56
N LYS A 418 -14.36 -7.77 -42.25
CA LYS A 418 -15.81 -7.65 -42.31
C LYS A 418 -16.39 -8.02 -40.92
N PRO A 419 -17.35 -7.23 -40.38
CA PRO A 419 -17.98 -7.57 -39.13
C PRO A 419 -18.69 -8.93 -39.21
N MET A 420 -18.37 -9.82 -38.27
CA MET A 420 -18.99 -11.15 -38.21
C MET A 420 -20.35 -11.13 -37.53
N TRP A 421 -20.64 -10.16 -36.70
CA TRP A 421 -21.87 -10.09 -35.93
C TRP A 421 -22.59 -8.73 -36.04
N LEU A 422 -22.10 -7.69 -35.38
CA LEU A 422 -22.72 -6.36 -35.31
C LEU A 422 -21.67 -5.28 -35.53
N SER A 423 -22.00 -4.24 -36.31
CA SER A 423 -21.23 -3.01 -36.33
C SER A 423 -21.81 -2.05 -35.27
N PRO A 424 -21.03 -1.58 -34.28
CA PRO A 424 -21.52 -0.76 -33.20
C PRO A 424 -22.21 0.54 -33.66
N MET A 425 -21.77 1.14 -34.76
CA MET A 425 -22.32 2.39 -35.30
C MET A 425 -23.58 2.19 -36.14
N HIS A 426 -23.72 1.10 -36.89
CA HIS A 426 -24.72 0.96 -37.93
C HIS A 426 -25.85 -0.04 -37.64
N ALA A 427 -25.72 -0.84 -36.55
CA ALA A 427 -26.71 -1.85 -36.21
C ALA A 427 -27.95 -1.21 -35.55
N MET A 428 -29.01 -0.97 -36.33
CA MET A 428 -30.27 -0.40 -35.84
C MET A 428 -31.39 -1.45 -35.86
N MET A 429 -32.12 -1.61 -34.77
CA MET A 429 -33.30 -2.46 -34.65
C MET A 429 -34.54 -1.61 -34.34
N LYS A 430 -35.66 -1.91 -35.00
CA LYS A 430 -36.95 -1.26 -34.71
C LYS A 430 -37.64 -1.96 -33.55
N LEU A 431 -37.86 -1.25 -32.46
CA LEU A 431 -38.61 -1.71 -31.31
C LEU A 431 -40.05 -1.18 -31.31
N PRO A 432 -41.03 -1.97 -30.85
CA PRO A 432 -42.43 -1.63 -30.95
C PRO A 432 -42.89 -0.40 -30.13
N PHE A 433 -42.09 0.13 -29.21
CA PHE A 433 -42.47 1.26 -28.35
C PHE A 433 -41.46 2.42 -28.36
N VAL A 434 -40.19 2.15 -28.63
CA VAL A 434 -39.08 3.14 -28.48
C VAL A 434 -38.57 3.64 -29.85
N GLY A 435 -39.03 3.06 -30.95
CA GLY A 435 -38.57 3.40 -32.27
C GLY A 435 -37.31 2.68 -32.70
N GLN A 436 -36.36 3.37 -33.34
CA GLN A 436 -35.08 2.80 -33.76
C GLN A 436 -34.04 2.94 -32.63
N LEU A 437 -33.58 1.82 -32.09
CA LEU A 437 -32.48 1.77 -31.13
C LEU A 437 -31.32 0.97 -31.71
N ASN A 438 -30.11 1.33 -31.30
CA ASN A 438 -28.94 0.57 -31.65
C ASN A 438 -28.99 -0.80 -30.96
N THR A 439 -28.83 -1.87 -31.73
CA THR A 439 -28.93 -3.26 -31.30
C THR A 439 -27.92 -3.59 -30.18
N VAL A 440 -26.75 -2.92 -30.17
CA VAL A 440 -25.71 -3.11 -29.14
C VAL A 440 -26.24 -2.80 -27.73
N PHE A 441 -27.06 -1.74 -27.56
CA PHE A 441 -27.67 -1.42 -26.27
C PHE A 441 -28.64 -2.50 -25.79
N ILE A 442 -29.44 -3.04 -26.71
CA ILE A 442 -30.41 -4.09 -26.37
C ILE A 442 -29.68 -5.36 -25.91
N VAL A 443 -28.64 -5.74 -26.65
CA VAL A 443 -27.81 -6.90 -26.31
C VAL A 443 -27.09 -6.69 -24.98
N ALA A 444 -26.56 -5.48 -24.73
CA ALA A 444 -25.90 -5.13 -23.46
C ALA A 444 -26.85 -5.25 -22.27
N VAL A 445 -28.09 -4.73 -22.38
CA VAL A 445 -29.11 -4.85 -21.33
C VAL A 445 -29.53 -6.30 -21.13
N ALA A 446 -29.74 -7.06 -22.21
CA ALA A 446 -30.09 -8.48 -22.13
C ALA A 446 -29.00 -9.29 -21.44
N PHE A 447 -27.74 -9.03 -21.78
CA PHE A 447 -26.59 -9.64 -21.10
C PHE A 447 -26.54 -9.25 -19.61
N GLY A 448 -26.77 -7.96 -19.27
CA GLY A 448 -26.85 -7.50 -17.90
C GLY A 448 -27.96 -8.17 -17.09
N MET A 449 -29.14 -8.34 -17.67
CA MET A 449 -30.25 -9.08 -17.04
C MET A 449 -29.85 -10.53 -16.74
N ALA A 450 -29.17 -11.19 -17.67
CA ALA A 450 -28.67 -12.56 -17.43
C ALA A 450 -27.63 -12.61 -16.30
N LEU A 451 -26.71 -11.63 -16.20
CA LEU A 451 -25.74 -11.53 -15.12
C LEU A 451 -26.40 -11.28 -13.76
N ILE A 452 -27.43 -10.42 -13.70
CA ILE A 452 -28.18 -10.19 -12.46
C ILE A 452 -28.85 -11.48 -11.98
N LEU A 453 -29.49 -12.26 -12.88
CA LEU A 453 -30.08 -13.55 -12.54
C LEU A 453 -29.03 -14.52 -12.00
N LEU A 454 -27.85 -14.57 -12.62
CA LEU A 454 -26.76 -15.41 -12.15
C LEU A 454 -26.23 -14.96 -10.77
N ALA A 455 -26.12 -13.65 -10.52
CA ALA A 455 -25.75 -13.13 -9.21
C ALA A 455 -26.76 -13.50 -8.11
N MET A 456 -28.06 -13.51 -8.42
CA MET A 456 -29.09 -13.98 -7.49
C MET A 456 -28.96 -15.47 -7.20
N VAL A 457 -28.60 -16.30 -8.19
CA VAL A 457 -28.33 -17.72 -7.95
C VAL A 457 -27.13 -17.88 -7.01
N PHE A 458 -26.07 -17.08 -7.14
CA PHE A 458 -24.95 -17.12 -6.20
C PHE A 458 -25.36 -16.72 -4.79
N GLN A 459 -26.23 -15.71 -4.64
CA GLN A 459 -26.79 -15.35 -3.34
C GLN A 459 -27.57 -16.51 -2.69
N ILE A 460 -28.38 -17.22 -3.47
CA ILE A 460 -29.13 -18.40 -2.97
C ILE A 460 -28.14 -19.47 -2.49
N ILE A 461 -27.05 -19.71 -3.22
CA ILE A 461 -26.02 -20.67 -2.82
C ILE A 461 -25.33 -20.22 -1.52
N ASN A 462 -24.99 -18.94 -1.39
CA ASN A 462 -24.36 -18.38 -0.19
C ASN A 462 -25.32 -18.44 1.02
N ALA A 463 -26.57 -18.01 0.87
CA ALA A 463 -27.58 -18.08 1.92
C ALA A 463 -27.84 -19.53 2.39
N LYS A 464 -27.83 -20.50 1.46
CA LYS A 464 -27.95 -21.93 1.80
C LYS A 464 -26.74 -22.40 2.61
N LYS A 465 -25.52 -22.00 2.27
CA LYS A 465 -24.29 -22.34 3.03
C LYS A 465 -24.32 -21.76 4.45
N ARG A 466 -24.79 -20.51 4.60
CA ARG A 466 -24.92 -19.83 5.89
C ARG A 466 -26.06 -20.40 6.75
N GLY A 467 -26.97 -21.17 6.16
CA GLY A 467 -28.17 -21.66 6.83
C GLY A 467 -29.21 -20.57 7.11
N ASP A 468 -29.09 -19.42 6.49
CA ASP A 468 -29.97 -18.26 6.64
C ASP A 468 -31.22 -18.43 5.78
N LYS A 469 -32.28 -18.97 6.38
CA LYS A 469 -33.54 -19.26 5.71
C LYS A 469 -34.32 -18.01 5.32
N GLU A 470 -34.18 -16.92 6.08
CA GLU A 470 -34.85 -15.67 5.80
C GLU A 470 -34.31 -15.07 4.48
N ASN A 471 -33.01 -14.89 4.38
CA ASN A 471 -32.37 -14.35 3.19
C ASN A 471 -32.42 -15.32 1.99
N LEU A 472 -32.52 -16.62 2.24
CA LEU A 472 -32.66 -17.60 1.19
C LEU A 472 -34.00 -17.46 0.44
N PHE A 473 -35.12 -17.37 1.16
CA PHE A 473 -36.46 -17.44 0.55
C PHE A 473 -37.09 -16.05 0.32
N PHE A 474 -36.99 -15.13 1.26
CA PHE A 474 -37.79 -13.90 1.30
C PHE A 474 -37.02 -12.65 0.89
N SER A 475 -35.69 -12.72 0.70
CA SER A 475 -34.87 -11.57 0.29
C SER A 475 -35.14 -11.19 -1.17
N PRO A 476 -35.04 -9.89 -1.52
CA PRO A 476 -35.05 -9.41 -2.91
C PRO A 476 -33.97 -10.06 -3.79
N ASN A 477 -32.86 -10.51 -3.21
CA ASN A 477 -31.80 -11.23 -3.92
C ASN A 477 -31.87 -12.75 -3.74
N GLY A 478 -32.86 -13.26 -3.00
CA GLY A 478 -33.12 -14.68 -2.79
C GLY A 478 -34.06 -15.29 -3.84
N VAL A 479 -34.72 -16.40 -3.45
CA VAL A 479 -35.61 -17.15 -4.34
C VAL A 479 -36.81 -16.30 -4.79
N ALA A 480 -37.43 -15.52 -3.88
CA ALA A 480 -38.54 -14.64 -4.23
C ALA A 480 -38.12 -13.59 -5.26
N GLY A 481 -36.91 -12.97 -5.09
CA GLY A 481 -36.35 -12.03 -6.05
C GLY A 481 -36.02 -12.64 -7.40
N LEU A 482 -35.47 -13.85 -7.41
CA LEU A 482 -35.17 -14.59 -8.63
C LEU A 482 -36.43 -14.86 -9.45
N VAL A 483 -37.52 -15.32 -8.78
CA VAL A 483 -38.82 -15.57 -9.43
C VAL A 483 -39.41 -14.27 -9.98
N PHE A 484 -39.42 -13.20 -9.18
CA PHE A 484 -39.94 -11.90 -9.60
C PHE A 484 -39.19 -11.33 -10.81
N TYR A 485 -37.88 -11.18 -10.67
CA TYR A 485 -37.04 -10.58 -11.71
C TYR A 485 -36.94 -11.46 -12.96
N GLY A 486 -36.82 -12.78 -12.79
CA GLY A 486 -36.79 -13.73 -13.90
C GLY A 486 -38.08 -13.73 -14.70
N PHE A 487 -39.26 -13.68 -14.04
CA PHE A 487 -40.54 -13.58 -14.74
C PHE A 487 -40.72 -12.20 -15.42
N LEU A 488 -40.26 -11.13 -14.80
CA LEU A 488 -40.25 -9.79 -15.41
C LEU A 488 -39.40 -9.77 -16.68
N VAL A 489 -38.16 -10.31 -16.63
CA VAL A 489 -37.27 -10.42 -17.79
C VAL A 489 -37.91 -11.26 -18.89
N LEU A 490 -38.48 -12.44 -18.53
CA LEU A 490 -39.17 -13.29 -19.48
C LEU A 490 -40.31 -12.55 -20.18
N THR A 491 -41.10 -11.78 -19.45
CA THR A 491 -42.23 -11.01 -19.98
C THR A 491 -41.72 -9.93 -20.96
N ILE A 492 -40.64 -9.22 -20.62
CA ILE A 492 -40.02 -8.21 -21.48
C ILE A 492 -39.49 -8.86 -22.76
N VAL A 493 -38.78 -9.98 -22.66
CA VAL A 493 -38.22 -10.70 -23.82
C VAL A 493 -39.34 -11.20 -24.74
N LEU A 494 -40.40 -11.81 -24.23
CA LEU A 494 -41.56 -12.23 -25.01
C LEU A 494 -42.23 -11.06 -25.73
N TYR A 495 -42.41 -9.95 -25.02
CA TYR A 495 -42.98 -8.72 -25.62
C TYR A 495 -42.11 -8.17 -26.75
N MET A 496 -40.79 -8.11 -26.54
CA MET A 496 -39.82 -7.62 -27.53
C MET A 496 -39.71 -8.53 -28.78
N THR A 497 -39.86 -9.85 -28.60
CA THR A 497 -39.82 -10.83 -29.70
C THR A 497 -41.16 -10.96 -30.43
N GLY A 498 -42.19 -10.18 -30.02
CA GLY A 498 -43.52 -10.19 -30.67
C GLY A 498 -44.38 -11.42 -30.32
N HIS A 499 -43.99 -12.20 -29.31
CA HIS A 499 -44.81 -13.32 -28.81
C HIS A 499 -45.89 -12.84 -27.86
N LYS A 500 -46.94 -13.64 -27.68
CA LYS A 500 -48.00 -13.35 -26.72
C LYS A 500 -47.42 -13.27 -25.30
N THR A 501 -47.69 -12.15 -24.61
CA THR A 501 -47.35 -11.99 -23.18
C THR A 501 -48.12 -12.99 -22.34
N PRO A 502 -47.56 -13.42 -21.17
CA PRO A 502 -48.23 -14.32 -20.25
C PRO A 502 -49.58 -13.75 -19.82
N GLY A 503 -50.59 -14.62 -19.58
CA GLY A 503 -51.94 -14.22 -19.17
C GLY A 503 -51.93 -13.45 -17.84
N ASN A 504 -52.94 -12.59 -17.64
CA ASN A 504 -53.04 -11.70 -16.46
C ASN A 504 -52.98 -12.49 -15.12
N ILE A 505 -53.49 -13.72 -15.07
CA ILE A 505 -53.45 -14.56 -13.87
C ILE A 505 -51.99 -14.95 -13.54
N MET A 506 -51.18 -15.33 -14.54
CA MET A 506 -49.76 -15.62 -14.37
C MET A 506 -48.97 -14.41 -13.90
N MET A 507 -49.29 -13.22 -14.45
CA MET A 507 -48.64 -11.97 -14.01
C MET A 507 -48.92 -11.67 -12.53
N ILE A 508 -50.17 -11.86 -12.07
CA ILE A 508 -50.55 -11.65 -10.67
C ILE A 508 -49.85 -12.64 -9.76
N ILE A 509 -49.72 -13.89 -10.13
CA ILE A 509 -49.07 -14.93 -9.32
C ILE A 509 -47.56 -14.69 -9.23
N PHE A 510 -46.85 -14.53 -10.34
CA PHE A 510 -45.38 -14.49 -10.37
C PHE A 510 -44.79 -13.10 -10.08
N LEU A 511 -45.56 -12.00 -10.19
CA LEU A 511 -45.15 -10.69 -9.76
C LEU A 511 -45.76 -10.28 -8.42
N GLY A 512 -47.04 -10.60 -8.18
CA GLY A 512 -47.77 -10.18 -6.96
C GLY A 512 -47.33 -10.94 -5.71
N ILE A 513 -47.19 -12.26 -5.77
CA ILE A 513 -46.78 -13.05 -4.60
C ILE A 513 -45.40 -12.66 -4.10
N PRO A 514 -44.34 -12.55 -4.94
CA PRO A 514 -43.02 -12.09 -4.48
C PRO A 514 -43.03 -10.70 -3.88
N VAL A 515 -43.83 -9.76 -4.40
CA VAL A 515 -43.97 -8.41 -3.84
C VAL A 515 -44.53 -8.47 -2.42
N ILE A 516 -45.54 -9.32 -2.16
CA ILE A 516 -46.08 -9.54 -0.82
C ILE A 516 -45.02 -10.21 0.08
N MET A 517 -44.21 -11.13 -0.46
CA MET A 517 -43.13 -11.77 0.28
C MET A 517 -42.03 -10.76 0.68
N PHE A 518 -41.70 -9.79 -0.17
CA PHE A 518 -40.77 -8.74 0.18
C PHE A 518 -41.29 -7.86 1.32
N LEU A 519 -42.58 -7.48 1.26
CA LEU A 519 -43.21 -6.66 2.28
C LEU A 519 -43.32 -7.38 3.63
N LEU A 520 -43.46 -8.71 3.62
CA LEU A 520 -43.57 -9.54 4.82
C LEU A 520 -42.28 -10.28 5.15
N LYS A 521 -41.14 -9.89 4.64
CA LYS A 521 -39.82 -10.55 4.81
C LYS A 521 -39.51 -10.86 6.27
N GLU A 522 -39.53 -9.86 7.16
CA GLU A 522 -39.19 -10.02 8.58
C GLU A 522 -40.17 -10.95 9.33
N PRO A 523 -41.50 -10.79 9.27
CA PRO A 523 -42.43 -11.69 9.95
C PRO A 523 -42.35 -13.13 9.44
N LEU A 524 -42.19 -13.30 8.12
CA LEU A 524 -42.09 -14.66 7.53
C LEU A 524 -40.74 -15.32 7.90
N GLY A 525 -39.67 -14.57 7.96
CA GLY A 525 -38.36 -15.04 8.41
C GLY A 525 -38.41 -15.54 9.85
N GLN A 526 -38.97 -14.72 10.77
CA GLN A 526 -39.17 -15.10 12.19
C GLN A 526 -40.05 -16.36 12.34
N LEU A 527 -41.07 -16.50 11.51
CA LEU A 527 -41.97 -17.65 11.53
C LEU A 527 -41.25 -18.94 11.09
N VAL A 528 -40.38 -18.86 10.06
CA VAL A 528 -39.60 -20.01 9.59
C VAL A 528 -38.51 -20.42 10.59
N GLU A 529 -38.00 -19.48 11.39
CA GLU A 529 -37.07 -19.74 12.50
C GLU A 529 -37.75 -20.22 13.77
N GLY A 530 -39.09 -20.34 13.79
CA GLY A 530 -39.85 -20.78 14.94
C GLY A 530 -40.04 -19.74 16.05
N LYS A 531 -39.72 -18.47 15.77
CA LYS A 531 -39.94 -17.33 16.68
C LYS A 531 -41.32 -16.74 16.48
N LYS A 532 -41.90 -16.16 17.51
CA LYS A 532 -43.20 -15.45 17.38
C LYS A 532 -42.97 -14.12 16.61
N PRO A 533 -43.72 -13.87 15.52
CA PRO A 533 -43.56 -12.64 14.76
C PRO A 533 -43.90 -11.42 15.65
N LYS A 534 -42.93 -10.55 15.87
CA LYS A 534 -43.09 -9.25 16.53
C LYS A 534 -42.83 -8.18 15.51
N ALA A 535 -43.85 -7.38 15.21
CA ALA A 535 -43.66 -6.13 14.45
C ALA A 535 -43.06 -5.07 15.39
N GLU A 536 -41.82 -4.70 15.19
CA GLU A 536 -41.19 -3.61 15.95
C GLU A 536 -41.86 -2.28 15.53
N GLY A 537 -42.43 -1.55 16.51
CA GLY A 537 -43.05 -0.23 16.26
C GLY A 537 -44.53 -0.20 15.90
N GLY A 538 -45.23 -1.35 15.84
CA GLY A 538 -46.65 -1.42 15.52
C GLY A 538 -46.97 -1.58 14.02
N VAL A 539 -48.16 -2.07 13.72
CA VAL A 539 -48.58 -2.44 12.34
C VAL A 539 -48.50 -1.29 11.35
N GLY A 540 -48.82 -0.06 11.79
CA GLY A 540 -48.75 1.13 10.92
C GLY A 540 -47.32 1.50 10.51
N MET A 541 -46.40 1.48 11.44
CA MET A 541 -44.97 1.76 11.17
C MET A 541 -44.36 0.69 10.26
N PHE A 542 -44.68 -0.57 10.51
CA PHE A 542 -44.25 -1.71 9.69
C PHE A 542 -44.71 -1.59 8.22
N LEU A 543 -45.98 -1.19 7.98
CA LEU A 543 -46.47 -1.00 6.61
C LEU A 543 -45.79 0.16 5.88
N VAL A 544 -45.53 1.27 6.58
CA VAL A 544 -44.83 2.41 6.00
C VAL A 544 -43.37 2.05 5.67
N GLN A 545 -42.65 1.39 6.58
CA GLN A 545 -41.29 0.92 6.38
C GLN A 545 -41.21 -0.08 5.22
N GLY A 546 -42.08 -1.09 5.21
CA GLY A 546 -42.13 -2.08 4.16
C GLY A 546 -42.45 -1.51 2.77
N PHE A 547 -43.28 -0.45 2.71
CA PHE A 547 -43.55 0.26 1.46
C PHE A 547 -42.30 0.97 0.91
N PHE A 548 -41.55 1.66 1.77
CA PHE A 548 -40.31 2.31 1.35
C PHE A 548 -39.23 1.29 0.94
N GLU A 549 -39.09 0.19 1.67
CA GLU A 549 -38.15 -0.89 1.33
C GLU A 549 -38.52 -1.56 -0.01
N LEU A 550 -39.80 -1.76 -0.26
CA LEU A 550 -40.29 -2.26 -1.55
C LEU A 550 -39.99 -1.27 -2.68
N PHE A 551 -40.22 0.01 -2.46
CA PHE A 551 -39.95 1.06 -3.45
C PHE A 551 -38.46 1.14 -3.77
N GLU A 552 -37.59 1.11 -2.76
CA GLU A 552 -36.14 1.05 -2.91
C GLU A 552 -35.70 -0.19 -3.70
N THR A 553 -36.26 -1.34 -3.39
CA THR A 553 -35.99 -2.60 -4.10
C THR A 553 -36.34 -2.50 -5.59
N MET A 554 -37.50 -1.94 -5.91
CA MET A 554 -37.94 -1.76 -7.31
C MET A 554 -37.05 -0.79 -8.05
N LEU A 555 -36.69 0.34 -7.42
CA LEU A 555 -35.73 1.30 -7.98
C LEU A 555 -34.35 0.65 -8.21
N SER A 556 -33.89 -0.17 -7.27
CA SER A 556 -32.61 -0.88 -7.39
C SER A 556 -32.60 -1.82 -8.59
N PHE A 557 -33.67 -2.61 -8.80
CA PHE A 557 -33.78 -3.48 -9.97
C PHE A 557 -33.74 -2.71 -11.28
N PHE A 558 -34.49 -1.61 -11.36
CA PHE A 558 -34.55 -0.76 -12.55
C PHE A 558 -33.20 -0.09 -12.82
N SER A 559 -32.63 0.57 -11.82
CA SER A 559 -31.36 1.28 -11.93
C SER A 559 -30.21 0.35 -12.34
N ASN A 560 -30.11 -0.80 -11.68
CA ASN A 560 -29.04 -1.78 -11.97
C ASN A 560 -29.19 -2.37 -13.38
N THR A 561 -30.43 -2.59 -13.86
CA THR A 561 -30.66 -3.08 -15.22
C THR A 561 -30.24 -2.03 -16.26
N ILE A 562 -30.58 -0.77 -16.06
CA ILE A 562 -30.21 0.33 -16.97
C ILE A 562 -28.70 0.57 -16.95
N SER A 563 -28.01 0.35 -15.83
CA SER A 563 -26.54 0.51 -15.74
C SER A 563 -25.78 -0.27 -16.79
N PHE A 564 -26.30 -1.40 -17.26
CA PHE A 564 -25.66 -2.21 -18.30
C PHE A 564 -25.71 -1.58 -19.70
N VAL A 565 -26.57 -0.56 -19.95
CA VAL A 565 -26.52 0.25 -21.16
C VAL A 565 -25.13 0.85 -21.41
N ARG A 566 -24.38 1.08 -20.34
CA ARG A 566 -23.00 1.58 -20.38
C ARG A 566 -22.10 0.72 -21.26
N ILE A 567 -22.28 -0.62 -21.29
CA ILE A 567 -21.50 -1.52 -22.14
C ILE A 567 -21.63 -1.11 -23.60
N GLY A 568 -22.87 -0.92 -24.07
CA GLY A 568 -23.12 -0.47 -25.44
C GLY A 568 -22.67 0.97 -25.70
N ALA A 569 -22.84 1.86 -24.69
CA ALA A 569 -22.41 3.26 -24.82
C ALA A 569 -20.89 3.37 -25.05
N PHE A 570 -20.08 2.63 -24.30
CA PHE A 570 -18.63 2.64 -24.49
C PHE A 570 -18.21 1.95 -25.79
N ALA A 571 -18.87 0.88 -26.22
CA ALA A 571 -18.59 0.24 -27.51
C ALA A 571 -18.84 1.21 -28.69
N VAL A 572 -19.94 1.97 -28.64
CA VAL A 572 -20.23 3.00 -29.66
C VAL A 572 -19.27 4.19 -29.56
N SER A 573 -18.93 4.62 -28.31
CA SER A 573 -17.97 5.71 -28.10
C SER A 573 -16.58 5.37 -28.63
N HIS A 574 -16.12 4.14 -28.42
CA HIS A 574 -14.86 3.65 -28.97
C HIS A 574 -14.83 3.75 -30.49
N ALA A 575 -15.85 3.21 -31.16
CA ALA A 575 -15.96 3.27 -32.60
C ALA A 575 -15.97 4.73 -33.12
N ALA A 576 -16.71 5.62 -32.46
CA ALA A 576 -16.77 7.03 -32.82
C ALA A 576 -15.44 7.76 -32.61
N MET A 577 -14.72 7.49 -31.51
CA MET A 577 -13.40 8.09 -31.26
C MET A 577 -12.38 7.63 -32.29
N MET A 578 -12.43 6.38 -32.68
CA MET A 578 -11.52 5.85 -33.70
C MET A 578 -11.81 6.45 -35.08
N GLU A 579 -13.10 6.67 -35.43
CA GLU A 579 -13.47 7.37 -36.66
C GLU A 579 -12.90 8.80 -36.67
N VAL A 580 -12.97 9.54 -35.57
CA VAL A 580 -12.35 10.87 -35.45
C VAL A 580 -10.84 10.84 -35.64
N VAL A 581 -10.13 9.84 -35.08
CA VAL A 581 -8.69 9.68 -35.27
C VAL A 581 -8.35 9.45 -36.76
N LEU A 582 -9.13 8.62 -37.46
CA LEU A 582 -8.94 8.34 -38.86
C LEU A 582 -9.25 9.57 -39.76
N MET A 583 -10.29 10.34 -39.38
CA MET A 583 -10.63 11.61 -40.03
C MET A 583 -9.50 12.63 -39.91
N LEU A 584 -8.95 12.82 -38.69
CA LEU A 584 -7.78 13.68 -38.46
C LEU A 584 -6.54 13.19 -39.22
N GLY A 585 -6.42 11.88 -39.45
CA GLY A 585 -5.38 11.28 -40.27
C GLY A 585 -5.57 11.44 -41.77
N GLY A 586 -6.71 12.03 -42.23
CA GLY A 586 -6.98 12.32 -43.65
C GLY A 586 -7.45 11.11 -44.46
N ILE A 587 -7.93 10.03 -43.85
CA ILE A 587 -8.37 8.82 -44.56
C ILE A 587 -9.81 8.96 -45.07
N THR A 588 -10.68 9.66 -44.35
CA THR A 588 -12.12 9.75 -44.65
C THR A 588 -12.46 10.70 -45.80
N ASP A 589 -11.63 11.73 -46.02
CA ASP A 589 -11.91 12.78 -47.02
C ASP A 589 -11.42 12.45 -48.46
N GLY A 590 -10.74 11.32 -48.68
CA GLY A 590 -10.30 10.86 -49.98
C GLY A 590 -9.31 11.77 -50.74
N ALA A 591 -8.80 12.81 -50.11
CA ALA A 591 -8.09 13.92 -50.76
C ALA A 591 -6.58 14.03 -50.43
N GLY A 592 -5.97 13.03 -49.80
CA GLY A 592 -4.55 13.15 -49.45
C GLY A 592 -3.88 11.85 -49.03
N ASN A 593 -2.55 11.86 -48.98
CA ASN A 593 -1.79 10.77 -48.38
C ASN A 593 -2.08 10.70 -46.86
N PRO A 594 -2.46 9.52 -46.36
CA PRO A 594 -2.77 9.38 -44.91
C PRO A 594 -1.56 9.75 -44.06
N ASN A 595 -1.81 10.57 -43.03
CA ASN A 595 -0.77 10.94 -42.06
C ASN A 595 -0.65 9.85 -40.98
N TRP A 596 0.18 8.87 -41.22
CA TRP A 596 0.39 7.73 -40.32
C TRP A 596 0.86 8.13 -38.94
N ILE A 597 1.55 9.26 -38.78
CA ILE A 597 1.99 9.76 -37.45
C ILE A 597 0.78 10.10 -36.58
N ILE A 598 -0.21 10.80 -37.15
CA ILE A 598 -1.44 11.16 -36.42
C ILE A 598 -2.24 9.91 -36.06
N ILE A 599 -2.33 8.94 -36.96
CA ILE A 599 -3.07 7.69 -36.74
C ILE A 599 -2.42 6.87 -35.62
N VAL A 600 -1.10 6.68 -35.67
CA VAL A 600 -0.38 5.91 -34.63
C VAL A 600 -0.46 6.61 -33.27
N PHE A 601 -0.22 7.92 -33.24
CA PHE A 601 -0.28 8.69 -32.01
C PHE A 601 -1.71 8.75 -31.43
N GLY A 602 -2.72 8.92 -32.28
CA GLY A 602 -4.13 8.88 -31.90
C GLY A 602 -4.52 7.51 -31.33
N ASN A 603 -4.12 6.42 -31.97
CA ASN A 603 -4.34 5.06 -31.44
C ASN A 603 -3.68 4.84 -30.06
N ILE A 604 -2.47 5.35 -29.85
CA ILE A 604 -1.80 5.22 -28.54
C ILE A 604 -2.56 6.00 -27.47
N ILE A 605 -3.01 7.23 -27.75
CA ILE A 605 -3.78 8.06 -26.80
C ILE A 605 -5.12 7.39 -26.50
N VAL A 606 -5.88 7.00 -27.53
CA VAL A 606 -7.19 6.36 -27.36
C VAL A 606 -7.03 5.05 -26.58
N CYS A 607 -6.10 4.19 -26.96
CA CYS A 607 -5.83 2.94 -26.26
C CYS A 607 -5.49 3.16 -24.77
N GLY A 608 -4.66 4.15 -24.44
CA GLY A 608 -4.26 4.45 -23.08
C GLY A 608 -5.39 5.06 -22.24
N LEU A 609 -6.01 6.14 -22.72
CA LEU A 609 -7.06 6.85 -21.98
C LEU A 609 -8.35 6.04 -21.89
N GLU A 610 -8.82 5.54 -23.02
CA GLU A 610 -10.08 4.81 -23.08
C GLU A 610 -9.97 3.45 -22.42
N GLY A 611 -8.86 2.72 -22.62
CA GLY A 611 -8.61 1.46 -21.95
C GLY A 611 -8.63 1.60 -20.41
N LEU A 612 -8.09 2.70 -19.87
CA LEU A 612 -8.16 3.01 -18.44
C LEU A 612 -9.60 3.29 -18.01
N VAL A 613 -10.32 4.16 -18.73
CA VAL A 613 -11.71 4.54 -18.39
C VAL A 613 -12.63 3.33 -18.47
N VAL A 614 -12.53 2.53 -19.52
CA VAL A 614 -13.29 1.28 -19.69
C VAL A 614 -12.99 0.32 -18.56
N GLY A 615 -11.70 0.13 -18.19
CA GLY A 615 -11.31 -0.71 -17.07
C GLY A 615 -11.98 -0.32 -15.76
N ILE A 616 -12.05 0.97 -15.44
CA ILE A 616 -12.74 1.50 -14.26
C ILE A 616 -14.26 1.29 -14.36
N GLN A 617 -14.85 1.51 -15.53
CA GLN A 617 -16.30 1.36 -15.70
C GLN A 617 -16.75 -0.11 -15.60
N VAL A 618 -15.93 -1.05 -16.04
CA VAL A 618 -16.19 -2.48 -15.84
C VAL A 618 -16.11 -2.84 -14.35
N LEU A 619 -15.08 -2.39 -13.63
CA LEU A 619 -15.00 -2.61 -12.17
C LEU A 619 -16.21 -2.05 -11.44
N ARG A 620 -16.71 -0.89 -11.88
CA ARG A 620 -17.92 -0.30 -11.32
C ARG A 620 -19.13 -1.20 -11.51
N LEU A 621 -19.31 -1.80 -12.71
CA LEU A 621 -20.39 -2.76 -12.96
C LEU A 621 -20.25 -4.02 -12.08
N GLU A 622 -19.03 -4.52 -11.90
CA GLU A 622 -18.78 -5.69 -11.05
C GLU A 622 -19.13 -5.41 -9.58
N TYR A 623 -18.68 -4.27 -9.05
CA TYR A 623 -18.81 -3.98 -7.62
C TYR A 623 -20.22 -3.51 -7.23
N TYR A 624 -20.85 -2.66 -8.03
CA TYR A 624 -22.12 -2.05 -7.63
C TYR A 624 -23.35 -2.81 -8.13
N GLU A 625 -23.31 -3.39 -9.33
CA GLU A 625 -24.47 -4.09 -9.89
C GLU A 625 -24.47 -5.59 -9.59
N MET A 626 -23.27 -6.23 -9.43
CA MET A 626 -23.18 -7.66 -9.19
C MET A 626 -22.82 -8.02 -7.74
N PHE A 627 -21.69 -7.51 -7.20
CA PHE A 627 -21.26 -7.88 -5.84
C PHE A 627 -22.25 -7.45 -4.77
N SER A 628 -22.87 -6.28 -4.89
CA SER A 628 -23.88 -5.79 -3.95
C SER A 628 -25.04 -6.76 -3.74
N ARG A 629 -25.22 -7.75 -4.63
CA ARG A 629 -26.32 -8.72 -4.55
C ARG A 629 -25.97 -9.99 -3.79
N PHE A 630 -24.73 -10.48 -3.88
CA PHE A 630 -24.40 -11.78 -3.31
C PHE A 630 -23.13 -11.80 -2.46
N TYR A 631 -22.40 -10.70 -2.39
CA TYR A 631 -21.08 -10.66 -1.81
C TYR A 631 -20.99 -9.61 -0.70
N THR A 632 -20.56 -10.00 0.51
CA THR A 632 -20.42 -9.07 1.64
C THR A 632 -18.99 -8.57 1.80
N GLY A 633 -17.98 -9.39 1.46
CA GLY A 633 -16.58 -9.00 1.53
C GLY A 633 -16.07 -8.75 2.96
N SER A 634 -16.65 -9.41 3.95
CA SER A 634 -16.31 -9.24 5.37
C SER A 634 -15.25 -10.22 5.87
N GLY A 635 -14.62 -10.98 4.99
CA GLY A 635 -13.61 -11.97 5.34
C GLY A 635 -12.31 -11.35 5.82
N ARG A 636 -11.67 -12.00 6.79
CA ARG A 636 -10.36 -11.63 7.34
C ARG A 636 -9.25 -12.32 6.54
N GLU A 637 -8.20 -11.58 6.15
CA GLU A 637 -7.08 -12.17 5.41
C GLU A 637 -6.28 -13.14 6.28
N PHE A 638 -5.87 -14.26 5.68
CA PHE A 638 -4.99 -15.23 6.30
C PHE A 638 -3.56 -14.70 6.27
N HIS A 639 -3.02 -14.38 7.45
CA HIS A 639 -1.64 -13.97 7.66
C HIS A 639 -0.87 -15.08 8.38
N PRO A 640 -0.24 -16.00 7.63
CA PRO A 640 0.54 -17.05 8.26
C PRO A 640 1.68 -16.42 9.07
N TYR A 641 1.99 -17.03 10.19
CA TYR A 641 3.21 -16.75 10.92
C TYR A 641 4.40 -17.08 10.02
N ASP A 642 5.10 -16.06 9.56
CA ASP A 642 6.20 -16.21 8.61
C ASP A 642 7.51 -16.34 9.37
N ASN A 643 7.99 -17.58 9.49
CA ASN A 643 9.30 -17.91 10.06
C ASN A 643 10.42 -17.89 8.99
N HIS A 644 10.06 -17.59 7.75
CA HIS A 644 10.98 -17.53 6.62
C HIS A 644 11.55 -16.12 6.45
N ALA A 645 12.40 -15.70 7.36
CA ALA A 645 13.35 -14.62 7.11
C ALA A 645 14.16 -15.00 5.85
N GLY A 646 13.74 -14.54 4.66
CA GLY A 646 14.59 -14.70 3.48
C GLY A 646 14.00 -15.24 2.19
N LYS A 647 12.69 -15.36 2.04
CA LYS A 647 12.09 -15.57 0.70
C LYS A 647 11.74 -14.25 0.00
N GLU A 648 12.58 -13.24 0.11
CA GLU A 648 12.65 -12.17 -0.88
C GLU A 648 13.72 -12.58 -1.93
N ASN A 649 13.32 -13.38 -2.91
CA ASN A 649 14.01 -13.54 -4.19
C ASN A 649 13.26 -12.79 -5.28
#